data_bad73fede3a2e02aec7291711d098c9f
#
_entry.id   bad73fede3a2e02aec7291711d098c9f
#
_cell.length_a   1.000
_cell.length_b   1.000
_cell.length_c   1.000
_cell.angle_alpha   90.00
_cell.angle_beta   90.00
_cell.angle_gamma   90.00
#
_symmetry.space_group_name_H-M   'P 1'
#
loop_
_entity.id
_entity.type
_entity.pdbx_description
1 polymer ?
#
loop_
_entity_poly.entity_id
_entity_poly.type
_entity_poly.pdbx_seq_one_letter_code
_entity_poly.pdbx_strand_id
1 'polypeptide(L)'
;MSGGKCFGTYFVKDDREKLKSTLEFILKVLADAEQKQIKDEAVMLWLSKLKTFCYDAEDVLDEFEAGALRRRARSTGHFTLKRKVRYMSSWISKFILQFKMAHEMKELRERLDWIDKEKNQFNLSTMVYKKTIVLQRETHSVILASNVIGRNEEKESIIEFLRTLDDARDEIIAVLPIIGVEGTGKTTLTKLVYNDERVKEHFKNNQVWLFMPLEFEIKNIIKDIIKSLSGEAKSPSGEANFDNWSLDVLQNHLRDLVENRRCLLVMDDVWAMRKEDWLDLRDLLGGLSKGSKVIVTSRHQAIANTMGIVSSLNLANLSREDSMTLFVKYAFHQGQEKNHLDLKEIGKEIMSKCGGNPKALKSLGCLLCSTNIQSDWKDVRDNEMWQLETDILPSLRISYDLMSFHLKKCFAYCSIFPKNYGFLIFEIIQLWISNGFIQSSGNNQDPGKIGRQYLEELISRSFFDVVHDKYPSLLFEMHDLIYELAISVAQTESSNMKVRTQDISQRVRHISFPDLSDVPKDELRGCLSKLNRRIRTIKCEGLGSSDSGEFFLETCISRFKHMRVLWLKNSRFDLLPSSIGGLKHLRLLSLSHNHEIKKLPKSVYELLNLQTLNLARCDKLKELPANIKNMISLRFLWITTKQQRFPESGLGCLTSLQWLFILDCKYLEALFDGIQSLTSLRKLVIRACPKLASLPQGIKNLEALEDLWIEDCESLRLPEEESNEPRSTSRLQSFRFKELPEIVSLPRWLEGFASTLQSITISVCPNLRVLPEWLPNCSSLRTLEIEYCWKICS
;
A
#
# COMPACT_ATOMS: atom_id res chain seq x y z
N MET A 1 -40.59 -25.00 -31.92
CA MET A 1 -39.30 -24.35 -31.90
C MET A 1 -38.93 -23.83 -30.48
N SER A 2 -38.98 -24.69 -29.47
CA SER A 2 -38.68 -24.33 -28.08
C SER A 2 -37.56 -25.17 -27.41
N GLY A 3 -36.85 -26.00 -28.18
CA GLY A 3 -35.79 -26.89 -27.66
C GLY A 3 -34.36 -26.36 -27.69
N GLY A 4 -34.07 -25.21 -28.32
CA GLY A 4 -32.72 -24.71 -28.52
C GLY A 4 -32.18 -23.77 -27.40
N LYS A 5 -33.01 -23.33 -26.45
CA LYS A 5 -32.64 -22.35 -25.40
C LYS A 5 -32.00 -22.96 -24.16
N CYS A 6 -32.14 -24.26 -23.90
CA CYS A 6 -31.62 -24.89 -22.66
C CYS A 6 -30.22 -25.55 -22.83
N PHE A 7 -29.86 -25.98 -24.04
CA PHE A 7 -28.62 -26.78 -24.18
C PHE A 7 -27.33 -25.98 -23.98
N GLY A 8 -27.17 -24.81 -24.58
CA GLY A 8 -25.92 -24.02 -24.47
C GLY A 8 -25.64 -23.43 -23.10
N THR A 9 -26.67 -23.10 -22.33
CA THR A 9 -26.54 -22.55 -20.96
C THR A 9 -26.24 -23.63 -19.91
N TYR A 10 -26.65 -24.85 -20.15
CA TYR A 10 -26.42 -25.98 -19.23
C TYR A 10 -24.97 -26.48 -19.32
N PHE A 11 -24.43 -26.63 -20.52
CA PHE A 11 -23.03 -27.04 -20.74
C PHE A 11 -22.02 -26.07 -20.12
N VAL A 12 -22.20 -24.77 -20.34
CA VAL A 12 -21.31 -23.74 -19.80
C VAL A 12 -21.34 -23.69 -18.26
N LYS A 13 -22.49 -24.00 -17.64
CA LYS A 13 -22.61 -24.00 -16.18
C LYS A 13 -21.94 -25.22 -15.56
N ASP A 14 -22.06 -26.38 -16.18
CA ASP A 14 -21.42 -27.64 -15.72
C ASP A 14 -19.90 -27.59 -15.88
N ASP A 15 -19.41 -27.10 -17.02
CA ASP A 15 -17.96 -26.90 -17.24
C ASP A 15 -17.34 -25.87 -16.29
N ARG A 16 -18.09 -24.84 -15.93
CA ARG A 16 -17.66 -23.85 -14.93
C ARG A 16 -17.50 -24.46 -13.55
N GLU A 17 -18.48 -25.25 -13.08
CA GLU A 17 -18.41 -25.91 -11.76
C GLU A 17 -17.28 -26.95 -11.72
N LYS A 18 -17.08 -27.72 -12.80
CA LYS A 18 -15.96 -28.66 -12.94
C LYS A 18 -14.61 -27.94 -12.92
N LEU A 19 -14.47 -26.86 -13.68
CA LEU A 19 -13.27 -26.03 -13.68
C LEU A 19 -12.96 -25.50 -12.27
N LYS A 20 -13.98 -25.02 -11.56
CA LYS A 20 -13.84 -24.51 -10.20
C LYS A 20 -13.37 -25.60 -9.23
N SER A 21 -14.00 -26.77 -9.26
CA SER A 21 -13.64 -27.90 -8.37
C SER A 21 -12.20 -28.40 -8.63
N THR A 22 -11.79 -28.47 -9.90
CA THR A 22 -10.42 -28.89 -10.25
C THR A 22 -9.39 -27.83 -9.84
N LEU A 23 -9.70 -26.54 -9.99
CA LEU A 23 -8.84 -25.45 -9.50
C LEU A 23 -8.69 -25.49 -7.98
N GLU A 24 -9.77 -25.76 -7.23
CA GLU A 24 -9.71 -25.92 -5.77
C GLU A 24 -8.84 -27.10 -5.33
N PHE A 25 -8.88 -28.20 -6.10
CA PHE A 25 -8.01 -29.38 -5.85
C PHE A 25 -6.55 -29.06 -6.16
N ILE A 26 -6.26 -28.39 -7.28
CA ILE A 26 -4.90 -27.99 -7.65
C ILE A 26 -4.29 -27.03 -6.63
N LEU A 27 -5.11 -26.10 -6.08
CA LEU A 27 -4.64 -25.18 -5.03
C LEU A 27 -4.12 -25.91 -3.78
N LYS A 28 -4.65 -27.10 -3.46
CA LYS A 28 -4.19 -27.91 -2.33
C LYS A 28 -2.81 -28.55 -2.56
N VAL A 29 -2.47 -28.80 -3.82
CA VAL A 29 -1.19 -29.40 -4.22
C VAL A 29 -0.12 -28.35 -4.49
N LEU A 30 -0.54 -27.13 -4.72
CA LEU A 30 0.35 -26.02 -5.11
C LEU A 30 1.41 -25.72 -4.05
N ALA A 31 1.08 -25.87 -2.78
CA ALA A 31 2.00 -25.60 -1.67
C ALA A 31 3.20 -26.57 -1.65
N ASP A 32 2.93 -27.86 -1.85
CA ASP A 32 3.98 -28.87 -1.92
C ASP A 32 4.86 -28.67 -3.17
N ALA A 33 4.23 -28.35 -4.30
CA ALA A 33 4.95 -28.05 -5.52
C ALA A 33 5.82 -26.77 -5.41
N GLU A 34 5.37 -25.75 -4.68
CA GLU A 34 6.15 -24.54 -4.43
C GLU A 34 7.40 -24.80 -3.56
N GLN A 35 7.35 -25.76 -2.66
CA GLN A 35 8.54 -26.20 -1.94
C GLN A 35 9.50 -26.99 -2.83
N LYS A 36 8.98 -27.94 -3.61
CA LYS A 36 9.78 -28.81 -4.49
C LYS A 36 10.42 -28.08 -5.66
N GLN A 37 9.84 -26.97 -6.15
CA GLN A 37 10.38 -26.20 -7.27
C GLN A 37 11.81 -25.69 -7.04
N ILE A 38 12.23 -25.55 -5.78
CA ILE A 38 13.56 -25.03 -5.42
C ILE A 38 14.66 -26.04 -5.80
N LYS A 39 14.34 -27.31 -5.78
CA LYS A 39 15.26 -28.41 -6.05
C LYS A 39 15.03 -29.10 -7.40
N ASP A 40 13.87 -28.91 -8.00
CA ASP A 40 13.44 -29.64 -9.20
C ASP A 40 12.95 -28.65 -10.29
N GLU A 41 13.76 -28.51 -11.32
CA GLU A 41 13.48 -27.63 -12.46
C GLU A 41 12.23 -28.07 -13.22
N ALA A 42 11.91 -29.37 -13.26
CA ALA A 42 10.71 -29.87 -13.91
C ALA A 42 9.45 -29.48 -13.13
N VAL A 43 9.50 -29.49 -11.79
CA VAL A 43 8.42 -28.99 -10.93
C VAL A 43 8.26 -27.48 -11.11
N MET A 44 9.36 -26.72 -11.23
CA MET A 44 9.32 -25.30 -11.51
C MET A 44 8.64 -25.01 -12.86
N LEU A 45 8.94 -25.77 -13.89
CA LEU A 45 8.32 -25.64 -15.21
C LEU A 45 6.83 -25.98 -15.17
N TRP A 46 6.45 -27.05 -14.48
CA TRP A 46 5.07 -27.47 -14.29
C TRP A 46 4.25 -26.39 -13.54
N LEU A 47 4.78 -25.86 -12.44
CA LEU A 47 4.18 -24.75 -11.70
C LEU A 47 3.96 -23.52 -12.57
N SER A 48 4.91 -23.19 -13.41
CA SER A 48 4.82 -22.08 -14.34
C SER A 48 3.69 -22.27 -15.36
N LYS A 49 3.50 -23.50 -15.89
CA LYS A 49 2.37 -23.84 -16.77
C LYS A 49 1.04 -23.71 -16.03
N LEU A 50 0.98 -24.19 -14.80
CA LEU A 50 -0.20 -24.11 -13.95
C LEU A 50 -0.57 -22.65 -13.61
N LYS A 51 0.39 -21.83 -13.22
CA LYS A 51 0.16 -20.38 -12.96
C LYS A 51 -0.36 -19.68 -14.21
N THR A 52 0.23 -19.95 -15.37
CA THR A 52 -0.25 -19.40 -16.65
C THR A 52 -1.68 -19.82 -16.96
N PHE A 53 -1.99 -21.09 -16.73
CA PHE A 53 -3.35 -21.62 -16.89
C PHE A 53 -4.34 -20.90 -15.94
N CYS A 54 -4.00 -20.70 -14.67
CA CYS A 54 -4.85 -19.99 -13.71
C CYS A 54 -5.16 -18.56 -14.18
N TYR A 55 -4.17 -17.85 -14.70
CA TYR A 55 -4.40 -16.51 -15.26
C TYR A 55 -5.32 -16.52 -16.48
N ASP A 56 -5.17 -17.50 -17.39
CA ASP A 56 -6.02 -17.64 -18.56
C ASP A 56 -7.48 -17.97 -18.16
N ALA A 57 -7.65 -18.85 -17.17
CA ALA A 57 -8.96 -19.19 -16.63
C ALA A 57 -9.65 -17.98 -15.96
N GLU A 58 -8.91 -17.19 -15.17
CA GLU A 58 -9.43 -15.97 -14.60
C GLU A 58 -9.84 -14.93 -15.65
N ASP A 59 -9.09 -14.80 -16.74
CA ASP A 59 -9.43 -13.87 -17.83
C ASP A 59 -10.74 -14.26 -18.51
N VAL A 60 -10.97 -15.55 -18.73
CA VAL A 60 -12.24 -16.06 -19.27
C VAL A 60 -13.40 -15.81 -18.30
N LEU A 61 -13.21 -16.04 -17.01
CA LEU A 61 -14.22 -15.78 -15.97
C LEU A 61 -14.57 -14.28 -15.91
N ASP A 62 -13.58 -13.40 -16.00
CA ASP A 62 -13.79 -11.94 -16.03
C ASP A 62 -14.64 -11.53 -17.25
N GLU A 63 -14.45 -12.16 -18.42
CA GLU A 63 -15.25 -11.88 -19.60
C GLU A 63 -16.73 -12.30 -19.40
N PHE A 64 -16.98 -13.40 -18.67
CA PHE A 64 -18.33 -13.79 -18.23
C PHE A 64 -18.98 -12.75 -17.33
N GLU A 65 -18.25 -12.27 -16.32
CA GLU A 65 -18.76 -11.27 -15.39
C GLU A 65 -19.06 -9.96 -16.09
N ALA A 66 -18.16 -9.48 -16.96
CA ALA A 66 -18.38 -8.30 -17.77
C ALA A 66 -19.64 -8.43 -18.65
N GLY A 67 -19.86 -9.61 -19.23
CA GLY A 67 -21.07 -9.91 -20.01
C GLY A 67 -22.33 -9.90 -19.16
N ALA A 68 -22.28 -10.39 -17.92
CA ALA A 68 -23.40 -10.40 -16.97
C ALA A 68 -23.75 -8.98 -16.50
N LEU A 69 -22.76 -8.18 -16.14
CA LEU A 69 -22.94 -6.77 -15.74
C LEU A 69 -23.56 -5.92 -16.87
N ARG A 70 -23.14 -6.11 -18.12
CA ARG A 70 -23.76 -5.43 -19.26
C ARG A 70 -25.24 -5.79 -19.42
N ARG A 71 -25.63 -7.04 -19.18
CA ARG A 71 -27.03 -7.45 -19.19
C ARG A 71 -27.81 -6.77 -18.07
N ARG A 72 -27.27 -6.75 -16.87
CA ARG A 72 -27.89 -6.10 -15.70
C ARG A 72 -28.06 -4.60 -15.91
N ALA A 73 -27.02 -3.89 -16.38
CA ALA A 73 -27.07 -2.46 -16.68
C ALA A 73 -28.11 -2.09 -17.76
N ARG A 74 -28.35 -2.99 -18.73
CA ARG A 74 -29.41 -2.81 -19.76
C ARG A 74 -30.81 -3.04 -19.20
N SER A 75 -31.00 -3.96 -18.28
CA SER A 75 -32.31 -4.27 -17.68
C SER A 75 -32.81 -3.20 -16.73
N THR A 76 -31.88 -2.51 -16.04
CA THR A 76 -32.19 -1.44 -15.06
C THR A 76 -32.40 -0.07 -15.66
N GLY A 77 -32.44 0.07 -17.01
CA GLY A 77 -32.74 1.35 -17.67
C GLY A 77 -31.61 2.39 -17.68
N HIS A 78 -30.41 2.04 -17.21
CA HIS A 78 -29.25 2.94 -17.18
C HIS A 78 -28.74 3.39 -18.56
N PHE A 79 -29.20 2.78 -19.65
CA PHE A 79 -28.83 3.16 -21.01
C PHE A 79 -30.05 3.64 -21.82
N THR A 80 -30.05 4.93 -22.22
CA THR A 80 -31.10 5.53 -23.07
C THR A 80 -30.97 5.15 -24.56
N LEU A 81 -32.02 4.69 -25.11
CA LEU A 81 -32.59 4.69 -26.47
C LEU A 81 -31.68 4.96 -27.69
N LYS A 82 -31.18 3.88 -28.32
CA LYS A 82 -31.26 3.65 -29.77
C LYS A 82 -31.69 2.18 -29.97
N ARG A 83 -32.92 1.88 -29.68
CA ARG A 83 -33.42 0.56 -29.25
C ARG A 83 -33.82 -0.42 -30.35
N LYS A 84 -34.05 -0.04 -31.61
CA LYS A 84 -34.59 -0.97 -32.62
C LYS A 84 -33.59 -1.62 -33.57
N VAL A 85 -32.51 -0.93 -33.96
CA VAL A 85 -31.51 -1.50 -34.89
C VAL A 85 -30.48 -2.37 -34.14
N ARG A 86 -30.25 -2.13 -32.85
CA ARG A 86 -29.34 -2.90 -31.98
C ARG A 86 -29.88 -4.27 -31.55
N TYR A 87 -31.14 -4.57 -31.73
CA TYR A 87 -31.74 -5.82 -31.26
C TYR A 87 -31.29 -7.04 -32.08
N MET A 88 -31.16 -6.91 -33.40
CA MET A 88 -30.64 -7.99 -34.26
C MET A 88 -29.12 -8.19 -34.07
N SER A 89 -28.33 -7.13 -34.01
CA SER A 89 -26.88 -7.22 -33.74
C SER A 89 -26.56 -7.73 -32.34
N SER A 90 -27.43 -7.47 -31.35
CA SER A 90 -27.30 -7.95 -29.98
C SER A 90 -27.53 -9.47 -29.86
N TRP A 91 -28.37 -10.08 -30.64
CA TRP A 91 -28.62 -11.54 -30.60
C TRP A 91 -27.46 -12.30 -31.23
N ILE A 92 -26.96 -11.85 -32.37
CA ILE A 92 -25.80 -12.44 -33.06
C ILE A 92 -24.54 -12.29 -32.20
N SER A 93 -24.29 -11.10 -31.59
CA SER A 93 -23.14 -10.88 -30.71
C SER A 93 -23.23 -11.72 -29.43
N LYS A 94 -24.43 -12.01 -28.94
CA LYS A 94 -24.69 -12.89 -27.81
C LYS A 94 -24.38 -14.34 -28.10
N PHE A 95 -24.76 -14.79 -29.31
CA PHE A 95 -24.50 -16.14 -29.76
C PHE A 95 -23.02 -16.38 -30.07
N ILE A 96 -22.36 -15.42 -30.72
CA ILE A 96 -20.90 -15.46 -30.99
C ILE A 96 -20.13 -15.45 -29.69
N LEU A 97 -20.50 -14.60 -28.71
CA LEU A 97 -19.82 -14.55 -27.41
C LEU A 97 -19.98 -15.87 -26.65
N GLN A 98 -21.19 -16.44 -26.62
CA GLN A 98 -21.43 -17.73 -25.96
C GLN A 98 -20.67 -18.88 -26.62
N PHE A 99 -20.58 -18.87 -27.95
CA PHE A 99 -19.86 -19.91 -28.69
C PHE A 99 -18.34 -19.80 -28.49
N LYS A 100 -17.82 -18.57 -28.54
CA LYS A 100 -16.40 -18.28 -28.21
C LYS A 100 -16.05 -18.73 -26.79
N MET A 101 -16.90 -18.40 -25.84
CA MET A 101 -16.68 -18.76 -24.43
C MET A 101 -16.76 -20.26 -24.18
N ALA A 102 -17.67 -20.96 -24.84
CA ALA A 102 -17.75 -22.43 -24.77
C ALA A 102 -16.49 -23.10 -25.37
N HIS A 103 -15.94 -22.53 -26.43
CA HIS A 103 -14.69 -22.99 -27.02
C HIS A 103 -13.50 -22.77 -26.09
N GLU A 104 -13.36 -21.56 -25.54
CA GLU A 104 -12.30 -21.22 -24.58
C GLU A 104 -12.38 -22.06 -23.30
N MET A 105 -13.58 -22.32 -22.78
CA MET A 105 -13.79 -23.19 -21.63
C MET A 105 -13.37 -24.66 -21.92
N LYS A 106 -13.67 -25.17 -23.11
CA LYS A 106 -13.27 -26.51 -23.54
C LYS A 106 -11.73 -26.61 -23.66
N GLU A 107 -11.10 -25.62 -24.26
CA GLU A 107 -9.64 -25.52 -24.37
C GLU A 107 -8.96 -25.47 -22.99
N LEU A 108 -9.50 -24.66 -22.08
CA LEU A 108 -9.01 -24.58 -20.72
C LEU A 108 -9.11 -25.94 -20.01
N ARG A 109 -10.22 -26.65 -20.17
CA ARG A 109 -10.41 -27.95 -19.56
C ARG A 109 -9.39 -28.98 -20.10
N GLU A 110 -9.18 -29.05 -21.40
CA GLU A 110 -8.21 -29.96 -22.03
C GLU A 110 -6.79 -29.67 -21.55
N ARG A 111 -6.42 -28.38 -21.39
CA ARG A 111 -5.12 -27.98 -20.83
C ARG A 111 -5.00 -28.35 -19.35
N LEU A 112 -6.06 -28.22 -18.57
CA LEU A 112 -6.06 -28.56 -17.16
C LEU A 112 -5.92 -30.06 -16.95
N ASP A 113 -6.64 -30.88 -17.74
CA ASP A 113 -6.54 -32.34 -17.72
C ASP A 113 -5.11 -32.81 -18.07
N TRP A 114 -4.43 -32.08 -18.94
CA TRP A 114 -3.03 -32.36 -19.28
C TRP A 114 -2.07 -32.01 -18.13
N ILE A 115 -2.24 -30.86 -17.51
CA ILE A 115 -1.46 -30.42 -16.34
C ILE A 115 -1.67 -31.37 -15.16
N ASP A 116 -2.91 -31.85 -14.96
CA ASP A 116 -3.22 -32.80 -13.88
C ASP A 116 -2.58 -34.19 -14.13
N LYS A 117 -2.48 -34.62 -15.36
CA LYS A 117 -1.74 -35.88 -15.71
C LYS A 117 -0.24 -35.73 -15.46
N GLU A 118 0.37 -34.59 -15.81
CA GLU A 118 1.79 -34.34 -15.51
C GLU A 118 2.06 -34.31 -14.01
N LYS A 119 1.14 -33.85 -13.18
CA LYS A 119 1.25 -33.81 -11.72
C LYS A 119 1.60 -35.14 -11.11
N ASN A 120 1.03 -36.22 -11.62
CA ASN A 120 1.25 -37.58 -11.09
C ASN A 120 2.70 -38.05 -11.21
N GLN A 121 3.50 -37.42 -12.07
CA GLN A 121 4.93 -37.73 -12.23
C GLN A 121 5.79 -37.16 -11.09
N PHE A 122 5.30 -36.19 -10.30
CA PHE A 122 6.06 -35.44 -9.29
C PHE A 122 5.79 -35.88 -7.85
N ASN A 123 4.97 -36.90 -7.61
CA ASN A 123 4.60 -37.36 -6.27
C ASN A 123 4.22 -36.23 -5.30
N LEU A 124 3.38 -35.29 -5.76
CA LEU A 124 2.94 -34.15 -4.99
C LEU A 124 1.87 -34.55 -3.96
N SER A 125 2.06 -34.12 -2.72
CA SER A 125 1.15 -34.38 -1.61
C SER A 125 0.17 -33.21 -1.36
N THR A 126 -0.97 -33.49 -0.74
CA THR A 126 -1.93 -32.47 -0.33
C THR A 126 -1.54 -31.92 1.04
N MET A 127 -1.15 -30.64 1.12
CA MET A 127 -0.93 -29.95 2.39
C MET A 127 -2.20 -29.24 2.85
N VAL A 128 -2.52 -29.38 4.13
CA VAL A 128 -3.66 -28.67 4.75
C VAL A 128 -3.11 -27.46 5.48
N TYR A 129 -3.44 -26.25 4.99
CA TYR A 129 -3.13 -25.02 5.69
C TYR A 129 -4.00 -24.87 6.94
N LYS A 130 -3.38 -24.77 8.10
CA LYS A 130 -4.08 -24.38 9.34
C LYS A 130 -4.30 -22.88 9.34
N LYS A 131 -5.54 -22.47 9.55
CA LYS A 131 -5.91 -21.06 9.68
C LYS A 131 -5.33 -20.51 10.99
N THR A 132 -4.35 -19.63 10.90
CA THR A 132 -3.77 -18.96 12.06
C THR A 132 -4.73 -17.87 12.56
N ILE A 133 -5.09 -17.89 13.84
CA ILE A 133 -5.87 -16.83 14.49
C ILE A 133 -4.89 -15.71 14.84
N VAL A 134 -5.03 -14.57 14.17
CA VAL A 134 -4.21 -13.38 14.43
C VAL A 134 -4.77 -12.66 15.66
N LEU A 135 -3.99 -12.61 16.73
CA LEU A 135 -4.24 -11.75 17.87
C LEU A 135 -3.69 -10.35 17.57
N GLN A 136 -4.53 -9.34 17.71
CA GLN A 136 -4.18 -7.93 17.50
C GLN A 136 -3.02 -7.55 18.45
N ARG A 137 -1.91 -7.05 17.88
CA ARG A 137 -0.86 -6.33 18.60
C ARG A 137 -0.80 -4.90 18.09
N GLU A 138 -0.94 -3.94 18.99
CA GLU A 138 -0.66 -2.53 18.72
C GLU A 138 0.86 -2.32 18.63
N THR A 139 1.34 -1.73 17.52
CA THR A 139 2.76 -1.39 17.32
C THR A 139 2.88 0.08 16.99
N HIS A 140 3.76 0.79 17.73
CA HIS A 140 4.02 2.21 17.54
C HIS A 140 5.31 2.45 16.75
N SER A 141 5.31 3.52 15.94
CA SER A 141 6.45 3.96 15.11
C SER A 141 7.61 4.57 15.91
N VAL A 142 7.43 4.83 17.20
CA VAL A 142 8.50 5.23 18.12
C VAL A 142 9.27 3.96 18.50
N ILE A 143 10.57 3.93 18.21
CA ILE A 143 11.45 2.88 18.74
C ILE A 143 11.53 3.09 20.26
N LEU A 144 10.77 2.30 21.00
CA LEU A 144 10.95 2.22 22.44
C LEU A 144 12.32 1.58 22.70
N ALA A 145 13.18 2.28 23.42
CA ALA A 145 14.51 1.77 23.79
C ALA A 145 14.43 0.38 24.46
N SER A 146 13.34 0.09 25.19
CA SER A 146 13.03 -1.20 25.77
C SER A 146 12.81 -2.35 24.76
N ASN A 147 12.66 -2.05 23.49
CA ASN A 147 12.46 -3.06 22.43
C ASN A 147 13.76 -3.53 21.78
N VAL A 148 14.87 -2.83 22.01
CA VAL A 148 16.18 -3.20 21.48
C VAL A 148 16.94 -3.97 22.53
N ILE A 149 17.54 -5.08 22.13
CA ILE A 149 18.25 -6.02 23.01
C ILE A 149 19.70 -6.10 22.55
N GLY A 150 20.64 -6.07 23.50
CA GLY A 150 22.04 -6.40 23.31
C GLY A 150 22.85 -5.37 22.48
N ARG A 151 22.58 -4.08 22.61
CA ARG A 151 23.28 -3.01 21.87
C ARG A 151 23.70 -1.83 22.75
N ASN A 152 23.80 -2.03 24.05
CA ASN A 152 24.08 -0.95 24.96
C ASN A 152 25.54 -0.45 24.84
N GLU A 153 26.50 -1.34 24.66
CA GLU A 153 27.92 -0.98 24.51
C GLU A 153 28.14 -0.19 23.24
N GLU A 154 27.61 -0.66 22.12
CA GLU A 154 27.73 0.03 20.84
C GLU A 154 27.01 1.38 20.86
N LYS A 155 25.84 1.46 21.51
CA LYS A 155 25.10 2.71 21.70
C LYS A 155 25.94 3.73 22.45
N GLU A 156 26.51 3.36 23.61
CA GLU A 156 27.30 4.25 24.42
C GLU A 156 28.58 4.68 23.68
N SER A 157 29.25 3.78 23.01
CA SER A 157 30.43 4.11 22.18
C SER A 157 30.11 5.14 21.08
N ILE A 158 28.95 5.02 20.40
CA ILE A 158 28.53 6.01 19.40
C ILE A 158 28.22 7.35 20.07
N ILE A 159 27.50 7.36 21.20
CA ILE A 159 27.20 8.60 21.94
C ILE A 159 28.46 9.30 22.40
N GLU A 160 29.44 8.55 22.92
CA GLU A 160 30.75 9.08 23.31
C GLU A 160 31.44 9.75 22.10
N PHE A 161 31.54 9.06 20.97
CA PHE A 161 32.04 9.64 19.72
C PHE A 161 31.33 10.93 19.32
N LEU A 162 30.01 10.97 19.41
CA LEU A 162 29.22 12.15 19.02
C LEU A 162 29.48 13.36 19.95
N ARG A 163 29.78 13.12 21.21
CA ARG A 163 30.00 14.17 22.22
C ARG A 163 31.46 14.63 22.35
N THR A 164 32.38 13.84 21.82
CA THR A 164 33.81 14.18 21.85
C THR A 164 34.09 15.36 20.95
N LEU A 165 34.70 16.40 21.47
CA LEU A 165 35.25 17.52 20.72
C LEU A 165 36.63 17.12 20.26
N ASP A 166 36.80 16.81 18.99
CA ASP A 166 38.10 16.55 18.38
C ASP A 166 38.85 17.89 18.16
N ASP A 167 39.48 18.40 19.22
CA ASP A 167 40.32 19.60 19.13
C ASP A 167 41.65 19.34 18.40
N ALA A 168 41.99 18.07 18.19
CA ALA A 168 43.28 17.64 17.67
C ALA A 168 43.33 17.43 16.14
N ARG A 169 42.21 17.49 15.42
CA ARG A 169 42.15 17.33 13.97
C ARG A 169 41.59 18.59 13.31
N ASP A 170 42.26 19.05 12.26
CA ASP A 170 41.77 20.17 11.44
C ASP A 170 40.52 19.87 10.63
N GLU A 171 39.95 18.69 10.80
CA GLU A 171 38.73 18.27 10.08
C GLU A 171 37.48 18.89 10.68
N ILE A 172 36.73 19.62 9.87
CA ILE A 172 35.47 20.30 10.27
C ILE A 172 34.39 19.29 10.64
N ILE A 173 34.41 18.10 10.02
CA ILE A 173 33.36 17.08 10.16
C ILE A 173 34.00 15.71 10.44
N ALA A 174 33.69 15.12 11.57
CA ALA A 174 34.09 13.75 11.85
C ALA A 174 32.97 12.76 11.45
N VAL A 175 33.35 11.66 10.78
CA VAL A 175 32.43 10.66 10.23
C VAL A 175 32.62 9.31 10.93
N LEU A 176 31.51 8.68 11.33
CA LEU A 176 31.49 7.34 11.89
C LEU A 176 30.73 6.39 10.96
N PRO A 177 31.39 5.51 10.21
CA PRO A 177 30.74 4.42 9.50
C PRO A 177 30.34 3.30 10.45
N ILE A 178 29.07 2.87 10.37
CA ILE A 178 28.54 1.67 11.04
C ILE A 178 28.35 0.60 9.96
N ILE A 179 29.20 -0.40 9.97
CA ILE A 179 29.23 -1.46 8.95
C ILE A 179 28.68 -2.76 9.55
N GLY A 180 28.01 -3.57 8.77
CA GLY A 180 27.53 -4.89 9.21
C GLY A 180 26.61 -5.54 8.21
N VAL A 181 26.43 -6.84 8.35
CA VAL A 181 25.58 -7.64 7.48
C VAL A 181 24.13 -7.14 7.55
N GLU A 182 23.32 -7.48 6.56
CA GLU A 182 21.93 -7.12 6.54
C GLU A 182 21.13 -7.75 7.69
N GLY A 183 20.22 -6.99 8.27
CA GLY A 183 19.39 -7.46 9.38
C GLY A 183 20.05 -7.42 10.77
N THR A 184 21.32 -6.98 10.89
CA THR A 184 22.04 -6.86 12.19
C THR A 184 21.53 -5.73 13.07
N GLY A 185 20.72 -4.82 12.54
CA GLY A 185 20.11 -3.73 13.29
C GLY A 185 20.87 -2.39 13.26
N LYS A 186 21.70 -2.13 12.23
CA LYS A 186 22.42 -0.85 12.03
C LYS A 186 21.50 0.36 12.13
N THR A 187 20.49 0.41 11.29
CA THR A 187 19.46 1.48 11.29
C THR A 187 18.76 1.60 12.64
N THR A 188 18.44 0.49 13.29
CA THR A 188 17.81 0.44 14.62
C THR A 188 18.70 1.08 15.69
N LEU A 189 19.98 0.71 15.71
CA LEU A 189 20.97 1.28 16.62
C LEU A 189 21.16 2.78 16.38
N THR A 190 21.27 3.18 15.13
CA THR A 190 21.41 4.59 14.75
C THR A 190 20.18 5.41 15.15
N LYS A 191 18.95 4.88 14.97
CA LYS A 191 17.71 5.53 15.43
C LYS A 191 17.66 5.68 16.95
N LEU A 192 18.15 4.69 17.70
CA LEU A 192 18.27 4.80 19.18
C LEU A 192 19.19 5.92 19.60
N VAL A 193 20.34 6.04 18.95
CA VAL A 193 21.31 7.11 19.21
C VAL A 193 20.74 8.47 18.79
N TYR A 194 20.15 8.56 17.60
CA TYR A 194 19.55 9.78 17.07
C TYR A 194 18.46 10.35 17.99
N ASN A 195 17.66 9.48 18.63
CA ASN A 195 16.59 9.86 19.54
C ASN A 195 17.02 9.98 21.01
N ASP A 196 18.29 9.71 21.36
CA ASP A 196 18.79 9.86 22.73
C ASP A 196 18.81 11.33 23.14
N GLU A 197 18.26 11.66 24.31
CA GLU A 197 18.14 13.05 24.78
C GLU A 197 19.51 13.74 24.89
N ARG A 198 20.55 13.02 25.32
CA ARG A 198 21.93 13.56 25.41
C ARG A 198 22.47 14.00 24.05
N VAL A 199 22.06 13.31 22.97
CA VAL A 199 22.44 13.64 21.59
C VAL A 199 21.63 14.81 21.07
N LYS A 200 20.31 14.86 21.35
CA LYS A 200 19.44 15.98 20.96
C LYS A 200 19.90 17.29 21.62
N GLU A 201 20.20 17.25 22.91
CA GLU A 201 20.72 18.40 23.65
C GLU A 201 22.06 18.87 23.09
N HIS A 202 23.00 17.93 22.79
CA HIS A 202 24.33 18.25 22.29
C HIS A 202 24.28 18.97 20.93
N PHE A 203 23.40 18.56 20.04
CA PHE A 203 23.22 19.18 18.71
C PHE A 203 22.10 20.21 18.68
N LYS A 204 21.47 20.57 19.80
CA LYS A 204 20.39 21.55 19.90
C LYS A 204 19.25 21.32 18.92
N ASN A 205 18.86 20.07 18.70
CA ASN A 205 17.90 19.60 17.71
C ASN A 205 18.27 19.87 16.23
N ASN A 206 19.52 20.25 15.92
CA ASN A 206 20.01 20.33 14.54
C ASN A 206 20.44 18.94 14.05
N GLN A 207 19.47 18.06 13.92
CA GLN A 207 19.70 16.68 13.49
C GLN A 207 18.99 16.42 12.17
N VAL A 208 19.69 15.81 11.22
CA VAL A 208 19.17 15.48 9.88
C VAL A 208 19.30 14.00 9.64
N TRP A 209 18.22 13.36 9.22
CA TRP A 209 18.20 11.96 8.80
C TRP A 209 17.99 11.89 7.30
N LEU A 210 18.98 11.37 6.58
CA LEU A 210 18.92 11.15 5.12
C LEU A 210 18.83 9.67 4.83
N PHE A 211 17.84 9.31 4.06
CA PHE A 211 17.79 8.01 3.40
C PHE A 211 18.52 8.11 2.06
N MET A 212 19.56 7.27 1.84
CA MET A 212 20.40 7.38 0.66
C MET A 212 19.83 6.59 -0.53
N PRO A 213 19.53 7.26 -1.66
CA PRO A 213 19.03 6.58 -2.85
C PRO A 213 20.16 5.75 -3.51
N LEU A 214 19.77 4.74 -4.30
CA LEU A 214 20.71 3.92 -5.07
C LEU A 214 21.54 4.74 -6.09
N GLU A 215 20.94 5.79 -6.63
CA GLU A 215 21.63 6.75 -7.52
C GLU A 215 21.90 8.03 -6.72
N PHE A 216 23.17 8.37 -6.57
CA PHE A 216 23.61 9.54 -5.82
C PHE A 216 23.35 10.81 -6.63
N GLU A 217 22.40 11.64 -6.20
CA GLU A 217 22.12 12.94 -6.77
C GLU A 217 22.28 14.03 -5.71
N ILE A 218 23.37 14.75 -5.76
CA ILE A 218 23.76 15.76 -4.78
C ILE A 218 22.67 16.83 -4.59
N LYS A 219 22.00 17.23 -5.67
CA LYS A 219 20.93 18.24 -5.64
C LYS A 219 19.75 17.80 -4.77
N ASN A 220 19.37 16.54 -4.82
CA ASN A 220 18.28 16.00 -4.02
C ASN A 220 18.66 15.88 -2.54
N ILE A 221 19.88 15.45 -2.26
CA ILE A 221 20.42 15.38 -0.90
C ILE A 221 20.43 16.77 -0.23
N ILE A 222 20.87 17.81 -0.94
CA ILE A 222 20.85 19.20 -0.42
C ILE A 222 19.42 19.65 -0.12
N LYS A 223 18.45 19.38 -1.01
CA LYS A 223 17.05 19.71 -0.77
C LYS A 223 16.51 19.04 0.49
N ASP A 224 16.85 17.77 0.71
CA ASP A 224 16.38 17.01 1.87
C ASP A 224 17.03 17.53 3.17
N ILE A 225 18.30 17.95 3.14
CA ILE A 225 18.95 18.61 4.26
C ILE A 225 18.25 19.93 4.58
N ILE A 226 18.02 20.77 3.58
CA ILE A 226 17.34 22.08 3.74
C ILE A 226 15.95 21.88 4.35
N LYS A 227 15.14 20.98 3.80
CA LYS A 227 13.79 20.67 4.32
C LYS A 227 13.82 20.25 5.79
N SER A 228 14.80 19.43 6.16
CA SER A 228 14.94 18.95 7.54
C SER A 228 15.35 20.04 8.53
N LEU A 229 16.20 20.98 8.12
CA LEU A 229 16.73 22.05 9.00
C LEU A 229 15.83 23.29 9.07
N SER A 230 15.09 23.61 7.99
CA SER A 230 14.18 24.78 7.96
C SER A 230 12.92 24.60 8.79
N GLY A 231 12.61 23.37 9.22
CA GLY A 231 11.41 23.08 9.98
C GLY A 231 10.11 23.17 9.18
N GLU A 232 10.19 23.44 7.88
CA GLU A 232 9.03 23.59 6.97
C GLU A 232 8.28 22.27 6.74
N ALA A 233 8.87 21.13 7.10
CA ALA A 233 8.19 19.83 7.13
C ALA A 233 6.98 19.78 8.12
N LYS A 234 6.76 20.82 8.93
CA LYS A 234 5.66 20.90 9.91
C LYS A 234 4.47 21.75 9.47
N SER A 235 4.54 22.39 8.30
CA SER A 235 3.44 23.23 7.81
C SER A 235 2.73 22.57 6.62
N PRO A 236 1.44 22.22 6.73
CA PRO A 236 0.69 21.60 5.62
C PRO A 236 0.41 22.54 4.42
N SER A 237 0.74 23.82 4.54
CA SER A 237 0.31 24.87 3.59
C SER A 237 1.44 25.61 2.86
N GLY A 238 2.70 25.25 3.06
CA GLY A 238 3.83 25.96 2.48
C GLY A 238 4.95 25.04 2.00
N GLU A 239 4.74 24.27 0.93
CA GLU A 239 5.85 23.65 0.20
C GLU A 239 6.61 24.78 -0.51
N ALA A 240 7.73 25.20 0.04
CA ALA A 240 8.72 25.95 -0.71
C ALA A 240 9.14 25.07 -1.90
N ASN A 241 8.79 25.48 -3.10
CA ASN A 241 9.02 24.69 -4.32
C ASN A 241 10.50 24.84 -4.74
N PHE A 242 11.38 24.04 -4.12
CA PHE A 242 12.81 23.99 -4.42
C PHE A 242 13.14 23.33 -5.77
N ASP A 243 12.15 22.82 -6.50
CA ASP A 243 12.38 22.04 -7.73
C ASP A 243 12.98 22.90 -8.85
N ASN A 244 12.68 24.19 -8.87
CA ASN A 244 13.19 25.14 -9.88
C ASN A 244 14.49 25.84 -9.47
N TRP A 245 15.05 25.56 -8.27
CA TRP A 245 16.27 26.23 -7.83
C TRP A 245 17.51 25.60 -8.50
N SER A 246 18.46 26.44 -8.90
CA SER A 246 19.76 25.96 -9.34
C SER A 246 20.56 25.36 -8.19
N LEU A 247 21.58 24.58 -8.49
CA LEU A 247 22.44 23.97 -7.47
C LEU A 247 23.11 25.07 -6.61
N ASP A 248 23.59 26.16 -7.24
CA ASP A 248 24.23 27.28 -6.54
C ASP A 248 23.32 27.98 -5.54
N VAL A 249 22.04 28.16 -5.89
CA VAL A 249 21.05 28.77 -4.98
C VAL A 249 20.79 27.87 -3.79
N LEU A 250 20.66 26.56 -4.01
CA LEU A 250 20.47 25.56 -2.96
C LEU A 250 21.72 25.51 -2.04
N GLN A 251 22.92 25.55 -2.59
CA GLN A 251 24.17 25.56 -1.84
C GLN A 251 24.31 26.78 -0.93
N ASN A 252 24.03 27.97 -1.47
CA ASN A 252 24.07 29.22 -0.68
C ASN A 252 23.05 29.18 0.44
N HIS A 253 21.81 28.74 0.14
CA HIS A 253 20.76 28.63 1.16
C HIS A 253 21.11 27.57 2.24
N LEU A 254 21.69 26.44 1.85
CA LEU A 254 22.19 25.45 2.82
C LEU A 254 23.28 26.07 3.70
N ARG A 255 24.24 26.80 3.11
CA ARG A 255 25.32 27.44 3.86
C ARG A 255 24.78 28.42 4.88
N ASP A 256 23.81 29.27 4.52
CA ASP A 256 23.14 30.20 5.44
C ASP A 256 22.42 29.48 6.58
N LEU A 257 21.77 28.35 6.28
CA LEU A 257 21.05 27.54 7.28
C LEU A 257 21.97 26.85 8.29
N VAL A 258 23.18 26.44 7.88
CA VAL A 258 24.10 25.65 8.71
C VAL A 258 25.20 26.49 9.34
N GLU A 259 25.33 27.74 8.91
CA GLU A 259 26.35 28.66 9.43
C GLU A 259 26.29 28.78 10.96
N ASN A 260 27.42 28.51 11.60
CA ASN A 260 27.55 28.52 13.06
C ASN A 260 26.66 27.51 13.80
N ARG A 261 26.09 26.50 13.12
CA ARG A 261 25.33 25.44 13.77
C ARG A 261 26.12 24.14 13.82
N ARG A 262 26.13 23.52 15.00
CA ARG A 262 26.61 22.15 15.14
C ARG A 262 25.49 21.20 14.72
N CYS A 263 25.74 20.34 13.74
CA CYS A 263 24.74 19.45 13.17
C CYS A 263 25.17 17.97 13.28
N LEU A 264 24.17 17.11 13.47
CA LEU A 264 24.30 15.66 13.28
C LEU A 264 23.61 15.27 11.99
N LEU A 265 24.37 14.71 11.06
CA LEU A 265 23.88 14.16 9.82
C LEU A 265 23.92 12.64 9.87
N VAL A 266 22.81 11.98 9.62
CA VAL A 266 22.74 10.52 9.47
C VAL A 266 22.46 10.17 8.02
N MET A 267 23.35 9.41 7.40
CA MET A 267 23.21 8.84 6.06
C MET A 267 22.96 7.35 6.20
N ASP A 268 21.70 6.95 6.10
CA ASP A 268 21.29 5.57 6.33
C ASP A 268 21.26 4.75 5.05
N ASP A 269 21.76 3.51 5.11
CA ASP A 269 21.80 2.48 4.07
C ASP A 269 22.52 2.92 2.79
N VAL A 270 23.76 3.39 2.91
CA VAL A 270 24.60 3.78 1.77
C VAL A 270 25.12 2.53 1.04
N TRP A 271 24.68 2.36 -0.24
CA TRP A 271 25.01 1.19 -1.08
C TRP A 271 26.22 1.40 -1.97
N ALA A 272 26.27 2.55 -2.63
CA ALA A 272 27.33 2.91 -3.53
C ALA A 272 27.58 4.42 -3.46
N MET A 273 28.83 4.81 -3.33
CA MET A 273 29.28 6.20 -3.34
C MET A 273 30.65 6.25 -3.98
N ARG A 274 30.82 7.07 -4.99
CA ARG A 274 32.14 7.33 -5.58
C ARG A 274 32.90 8.31 -4.69
N LYS A 275 34.22 8.30 -4.79
CA LYS A 275 35.07 9.21 -4.01
C LYS A 275 34.76 10.67 -4.33
N GLU A 276 34.50 10.97 -5.60
CA GLU A 276 34.16 12.30 -6.09
C GLU A 276 32.85 12.78 -5.44
N ASP A 277 31.79 11.92 -5.43
CA ASP A 277 30.50 12.23 -4.84
C ASP A 277 30.61 12.56 -3.34
N TRP A 278 31.47 11.84 -2.63
CA TRP A 278 31.74 12.12 -1.22
C TRP A 278 32.48 13.44 -1.02
N LEU A 279 33.50 13.73 -1.85
CA LEU A 279 34.24 14.97 -1.76
C LEU A 279 33.35 16.18 -2.02
N ASP A 280 32.52 16.12 -3.04
CA ASP A 280 31.54 17.15 -3.38
C ASP A 280 30.57 17.41 -2.24
N LEU A 281 30.02 16.33 -1.63
CA LEU A 281 29.12 16.47 -0.49
C LEU A 281 29.85 17.06 0.73
N ARG A 282 31.06 16.61 1.03
CA ARG A 282 31.89 17.12 2.14
C ARG A 282 32.20 18.61 1.98
N ASP A 283 32.54 19.03 0.78
CA ASP A 283 32.83 20.44 0.48
C ASP A 283 31.60 21.34 0.62
N LEU A 284 30.41 20.82 0.28
CA LEU A 284 29.13 21.50 0.52
C LEU A 284 28.78 21.64 2.00
N LEU A 285 29.14 20.65 2.80
CA LEU A 285 28.95 20.66 4.25
C LEU A 285 30.03 21.47 4.99
N GLY A 286 31.02 22.04 4.29
CA GLY A 286 32.12 22.81 4.85
C GLY A 286 31.72 24.09 5.60
N GLY A 287 30.46 24.56 5.49
CA GLY A 287 29.89 25.65 6.29
C GLY A 287 29.43 25.25 7.70
N LEU A 288 29.44 23.97 8.03
CA LEU A 288 29.05 23.48 9.37
C LEU A 288 30.05 23.89 10.45
N SER A 289 29.55 24.12 11.66
CA SER A 289 30.43 24.42 12.80
C SER A 289 31.30 23.24 13.22
N LYS A 290 32.47 23.56 13.74
CA LYS A 290 33.38 22.58 14.37
C LYS A 290 32.64 21.73 15.41
N GLY A 291 32.82 20.41 15.38
CA GLY A 291 32.10 19.46 16.20
C GLY A 291 30.79 18.93 15.60
N SER A 292 30.49 19.26 14.33
CA SER A 292 29.45 18.54 13.56
C SER A 292 29.89 17.12 13.25
N LYS A 293 28.95 16.18 13.23
CA LYS A 293 29.24 14.75 13.07
C LYS A 293 28.36 14.13 12.00
N VAL A 294 28.91 13.13 11.31
CA VAL A 294 28.18 12.32 10.32
C VAL A 294 28.20 10.86 10.76
N ILE A 295 27.05 10.21 10.79
CA ILE A 295 26.93 8.75 10.90
C ILE A 295 26.54 8.19 9.54
N VAL A 296 27.22 7.14 9.10
CA VAL A 296 26.95 6.46 7.84
C VAL A 296 26.66 5.00 8.15
N THR A 297 25.50 4.46 7.74
CA THR A 297 25.28 3.02 7.83
C THR A 297 25.46 2.38 6.46
N SER A 298 26.15 1.25 6.41
CA SER A 298 26.36 0.49 5.16
C SER A 298 26.54 -1.01 5.41
N ARG A 299 26.29 -1.81 4.36
CA ARG A 299 26.61 -3.24 4.33
C ARG A 299 28.06 -3.51 3.94
N HIS A 300 28.68 -2.55 3.25
CA HIS A 300 29.98 -2.73 2.59
C HIS A 300 31.09 -1.88 3.22
N GLN A 301 32.16 -2.54 3.66
CA GLN A 301 33.36 -1.86 4.17
C GLN A 301 33.99 -0.91 3.12
N ALA A 302 33.77 -1.19 1.84
CA ALA A 302 34.25 -0.33 0.75
C ALA A 302 33.76 1.12 0.87
N ILE A 303 32.59 1.38 1.46
CA ILE A 303 32.06 2.74 1.65
C ILE A 303 32.94 3.54 2.63
N ALA A 304 33.32 2.94 3.76
CA ALA A 304 34.23 3.57 4.72
C ALA A 304 35.61 3.90 4.05
N ASN A 305 36.10 2.97 3.25
CA ASN A 305 37.35 3.15 2.52
C ASN A 305 37.25 4.30 1.47
N THR A 306 36.14 4.39 0.76
CA THR A 306 35.85 5.47 -0.21
C THR A 306 35.83 6.83 0.47
N MET A 307 35.33 6.92 1.69
CA MET A 307 35.31 8.14 2.51
C MET A 307 36.65 8.46 3.14
N GLY A 308 37.68 7.60 2.99
CA GLY A 308 39.00 7.77 3.59
C GLY A 308 39.05 7.57 5.09
N ILE A 309 38.09 6.81 5.64
CA ILE A 309 37.96 6.62 7.09
C ILE A 309 38.60 5.29 7.50
N VAL A 310 39.54 5.38 8.43
CA VAL A 310 40.33 4.23 8.91
C VAL A 310 39.58 3.43 9.99
N SER A 311 38.72 4.10 10.79
CA SER A 311 38.03 3.48 11.93
C SER A 311 36.53 3.42 11.65
N SER A 312 35.98 2.21 11.58
CA SER A 312 34.53 1.96 11.45
C SER A 312 34.03 1.08 12.60
N LEU A 313 32.79 1.28 13.00
CA LEU A 313 32.11 0.38 13.94
C LEU A 313 31.53 -0.82 13.16
N ASN A 314 32.12 -1.99 13.37
CA ASN A 314 31.63 -3.23 12.78
C ASN A 314 30.56 -3.86 13.70
N LEU A 315 29.29 -3.80 13.26
CA LEU A 315 28.17 -4.33 14.00
C LEU A 315 28.03 -5.83 13.75
N ALA A 316 28.45 -6.64 14.72
CA ALA A 316 28.32 -8.09 14.68
C ALA A 316 26.86 -8.54 14.91
N ASN A 317 26.57 -9.82 14.63
CA ASN A 317 25.33 -10.46 15.05
C ASN A 317 25.22 -10.46 16.59
N LEU A 318 24.00 -10.65 17.13
CA LEU A 318 23.76 -10.70 18.57
C LEU A 318 24.50 -11.88 19.23
N SER A 319 24.88 -11.67 20.50
CA SER A 319 25.36 -12.74 21.36
C SER A 319 24.32 -13.87 21.47
N ARG A 320 24.73 -15.04 21.93
CA ARG A 320 23.81 -16.17 22.14
C ARG A 320 22.74 -15.82 23.18
N GLU A 321 23.08 -15.07 24.21
CA GLU A 321 22.19 -14.67 25.30
C GLU A 321 21.16 -13.65 24.82
N ASP A 322 21.63 -12.60 24.12
CA ASP A 322 20.75 -11.59 23.53
C ASP A 322 19.84 -12.18 22.45
N SER A 323 20.37 -13.11 21.63
CA SER A 323 19.59 -13.85 20.64
C SER A 323 18.45 -14.63 21.29
N MET A 324 18.71 -15.31 22.40
CA MET A 324 17.70 -16.05 23.16
C MET A 324 16.65 -15.10 23.74
N THR A 325 17.09 -14.00 24.32
CA THR A 325 16.20 -12.98 24.90
C THR A 325 15.29 -12.38 23.83
N LEU A 326 15.86 -12.04 22.67
CA LEU A 326 15.11 -11.50 21.54
C LEU A 326 14.12 -12.53 20.97
N PHE A 327 14.56 -13.76 20.74
CA PHE A 327 13.72 -14.83 20.22
C PHE A 327 12.53 -15.12 21.14
N VAL A 328 12.76 -15.31 22.44
CA VAL A 328 11.72 -15.57 23.45
C VAL A 328 10.71 -14.42 23.50
N LYS A 329 11.18 -13.18 23.46
CA LYS A 329 10.31 -12.00 23.45
C LYS A 329 9.28 -12.01 22.32
N TYR A 330 9.67 -12.54 21.15
CA TYR A 330 8.79 -12.59 19.98
C TYR A 330 8.06 -13.93 19.80
N ALA A 331 8.63 -15.04 20.32
CA ALA A 331 8.06 -16.38 20.18
C ALA A 331 7.00 -16.71 21.23
N PHE A 332 7.01 -16.02 22.38
CA PHE A 332 6.04 -16.25 23.45
C PHE A 332 5.33 -14.95 23.86
N HIS A 333 4.08 -15.07 24.27
CA HIS A 333 3.41 -13.96 24.96
C HIS A 333 4.02 -13.79 26.37
N GLN A 334 3.99 -12.56 26.88
CA GLN A 334 4.62 -12.25 28.18
C GLN A 334 4.25 -13.25 29.27
N GLY A 335 5.25 -13.89 29.85
CA GLY A 335 5.13 -14.84 30.95
C GLY A 335 4.77 -16.28 30.55
N GLN A 336 4.43 -16.57 29.30
CA GLN A 336 4.07 -17.91 28.85
C GLN A 336 5.26 -18.84 28.58
N GLU A 337 6.47 -18.28 28.43
CA GLU A 337 7.69 -19.06 28.19
C GLU A 337 7.99 -20.09 29.32
N LYS A 338 7.49 -19.84 30.55
CA LYS A 338 7.64 -20.74 31.70
C LYS A 338 6.75 -21.96 31.61
N ASN A 339 5.62 -21.84 30.91
CA ASN A 339 4.63 -22.90 30.77
C ASN A 339 4.93 -23.86 29.59
N HIS A 340 5.88 -23.51 28.75
CA HIS A 340 6.19 -24.25 27.50
C HIS A 340 7.68 -24.58 27.39
N LEU A 341 8.21 -25.30 28.37
CA LEU A 341 9.65 -25.66 28.45
C LEU A 341 10.09 -26.47 27.23
N ASP A 342 9.23 -27.37 26.75
CA ASP A 342 9.50 -28.19 25.55
C ASP A 342 9.68 -27.35 24.29
N LEU A 343 8.81 -26.33 24.11
CA LEU A 343 8.91 -25.40 22.97
C LEU A 343 10.17 -24.54 23.09
N LYS A 344 10.57 -24.19 24.29
CA LYS A 344 11.77 -23.40 24.53
C LYS A 344 13.03 -24.16 24.13
N GLU A 345 13.10 -25.49 24.34
CA GLU A 345 14.24 -26.30 23.90
C GLU A 345 14.31 -26.38 22.38
N ILE A 346 13.20 -26.64 21.69
CA ILE A 346 13.14 -26.59 20.22
C ILE A 346 13.53 -25.21 19.71
N GLY A 347 13.07 -24.17 20.41
CA GLY A 347 13.39 -22.77 20.10
C GLY A 347 14.88 -22.46 20.16
N LYS A 348 15.63 -23.06 21.10
CA LYS A 348 17.10 -22.92 21.17
C LYS A 348 17.80 -23.46 19.91
N GLU A 349 17.32 -24.59 19.38
CA GLU A 349 17.87 -25.18 18.15
C GLU A 349 17.56 -24.28 16.93
N ILE A 350 16.31 -23.78 16.81
CA ILE A 350 15.90 -22.85 15.75
C ILE A 350 16.71 -21.56 15.82
N MET A 351 16.84 -20.97 17.02
CA MET A 351 17.63 -19.76 17.26
C MET A 351 19.09 -19.95 16.83
N SER A 352 19.71 -21.09 17.11
CA SER A 352 21.10 -21.36 16.73
C SER A 352 21.29 -21.32 15.20
N LYS A 353 20.28 -21.77 14.43
CA LYS A 353 20.29 -21.73 12.96
C LYS A 353 20.13 -20.32 12.39
N CYS A 354 19.61 -19.37 13.17
CA CYS A 354 19.51 -17.96 12.76
C CYS A 354 20.84 -17.19 12.82
N GLY A 355 21.90 -17.80 13.38
CA GLY A 355 23.24 -17.22 13.45
C GLY A 355 23.30 -15.86 14.19
N GLY A 356 22.37 -15.60 15.12
CA GLY A 356 22.31 -14.33 15.87
C GLY A 356 21.80 -13.12 15.06
N ASN A 357 21.26 -13.31 13.87
CA ASN A 357 20.68 -12.21 13.08
C ASN A 357 19.34 -11.73 13.67
N PRO A 358 19.23 -10.45 14.14
CA PRO A 358 18.02 -9.95 14.79
C PRO A 358 16.74 -10.06 13.95
N LYS A 359 16.82 -9.79 12.64
CA LYS A 359 15.65 -9.87 11.75
C LYS A 359 15.16 -11.29 11.56
N ALA A 360 16.07 -12.25 11.44
CA ALA A 360 15.76 -13.68 11.37
C ALA A 360 15.08 -14.15 12.66
N LEU A 361 15.65 -13.81 13.82
CA LEU A 361 15.13 -14.16 15.13
C LEU A 361 13.73 -13.58 15.36
N LYS A 362 13.52 -12.30 15.02
CA LYS A 362 12.21 -11.63 15.12
C LYS A 362 11.19 -12.30 14.22
N SER A 363 11.52 -12.56 12.95
CA SER A 363 10.59 -13.14 11.97
C SER A 363 10.13 -14.53 12.38
N LEU A 364 11.06 -15.41 12.79
CA LEU A 364 10.70 -16.75 13.25
C LEU A 364 10.01 -16.75 14.61
N GLY A 365 10.44 -15.88 15.53
CA GLY A 365 9.74 -15.71 16.79
C GLY A 365 8.28 -15.31 16.58
N CYS A 366 8.02 -14.33 15.74
CA CYS A 366 6.65 -13.91 15.40
C CYS A 366 5.85 -15.03 14.72
N LEU A 367 6.46 -15.79 13.81
CA LEU A 367 5.82 -16.94 13.17
C LEU A 367 5.38 -17.97 14.20
N LEU A 368 6.27 -18.34 15.12
CA LEU A 368 6.06 -19.38 16.12
C LEU A 368 5.15 -18.94 17.28
N CYS A 369 5.06 -17.64 17.55
CA CYS A 369 4.16 -17.07 18.56
C CYS A 369 2.67 -17.39 18.28
N SER A 370 2.32 -17.62 17.02
CA SER A 370 0.95 -17.93 16.59
C SER A 370 0.54 -19.37 16.81
N THR A 371 1.47 -20.25 17.22
CA THR A 371 1.20 -21.68 17.43
C THR A 371 1.89 -22.18 18.68
N ASN A 372 1.13 -22.89 19.55
CA ASN A 372 1.65 -23.61 20.70
C ASN A 372 1.78 -25.12 20.42
N ILE A 373 1.76 -25.52 19.15
CA ILE A 373 1.78 -26.93 18.72
C ILE A 373 3.23 -27.33 18.47
N GLN A 374 3.71 -28.30 19.23
CA GLN A 374 5.09 -28.78 19.17
C GLN A 374 5.49 -29.31 17.78
N SER A 375 4.56 -29.92 17.02
CA SER A 375 4.84 -30.36 15.64
C SER A 375 5.23 -29.21 14.73
N ASP A 376 4.53 -28.07 14.83
CA ASP A 376 4.77 -26.90 13.97
C ASP A 376 6.17 -26.32 14.22
N TRP A 377 6.62 -26.30 15.49
CA TRP A 377 7.98 -25.89 15.87
C TRP A 377 9.06 -26.87 15.35
N LYS A 378 8.76 -28.17 15.40
CA LYS A 378 9.66 -29.21 14.83
C LYS A 378 9.75 -29.08 13.31
N ASP A 379 8.64 -28.83 12.63
CA ASP A 379 8.61 -28.62 11.18
C ASP A 379 9.48 -27.43 10.76
N VAL A 380 9.48 -26.34 11.54
CA VAL A 380 10.37 -25.19 11.31
C VAL A 380 11.82 -25.55 11.59
N ARG A 381 12.09 -26.26 12.69
CA ARG A 381 13.45 -26.72 13.06
C ARG A 381 14.08 -27.63 12.00
N ASP A 382 13.31 -28.58 11.50
CA ASP A 382 13.78 -29.67 10.61
C ASP A 382 13.62 -29.27 9.12
N ASN A 383 13.21 -28.03 8.82
CA ASN A 383 13.00 -27.57 7.47
C ASN A 383 14.29 -27.62 6.64
N GLU A 384 14.18 -28.19 5.44
CA GLU A 384 15.31 -28.37 4.53
C GLU A 384 15.93 -27.07 4.03
N MET A 385 15.20 -25.95 4.09
CA MET A 385 15.69 -24.64 3.70
C MET A 385 16.95 -24.20 4.47
N TRP A 386 17.15 -24.72 5.67
CA TRP A 386 18.36 -24.44 6.44
C TRP A 386 19.66 -24.93 5.80
N GLN A 387 19.57 -25.88 4.86
CA GLN A 387 20.71 -26.48 4.18
C GLN A 387 21.03 -25.85 2.82
N LEU A 388 20.18 -24.94 2.36
CA LEU A 388 20.35 -24.29 1.06
C LEU A 388 21.22 -23.03 1.18
N GLU A 389 22.26 -22.95 0.38
CA GLU A 389 23.02 -21.73 0.18
C GLU A 389 22.22 -20.79 -0.72
N THR A 390 21.56 -19.79 -0.13
CA THR A 390 20.77 -18.78 -0.84
C THR A 390 21.17 -17.40 -0.36
N ASP A 391 21.07 -16.40 -1.23
CA ASP A 391 21.30 -14.98 -0.86
C ASP A 391 20.28 -14.46 0.14
N ILE A 392 19.12 -15.15 0.26
CA ILE A 392 18.04 -14.80 1.18
C ILE A 392 18.15 -15.63 2.44
N LEU A 393 17.97 -14.98 3.60
CA LEU A 393 17.96 -15.67 4.89
C LEU A 393 16.93 -16.81 4.89
N PRO A 394 17.33 -18.07 5.14
CA PRO A 394 16.43 -19.22 5.15
C PRO A 394 15.21 -19.03 6.06
N SER A 395 15.38 -18.36 7.20
CA SER A 395 14.31 -18.01 8.14
C SER A 395 13.17 -17.22 7.52
N LEU A 396 13.47 -16.25 6.66
CA LEU A 396 12.46 -15.43 5.97
C LEU A 396 11.73 -16.27 4.91
N ARG A 397 12.45 -17.12 4.20
CA ARG A 397 11.87 -18.02 3.22
C ARG A 397 10.93 -19.02 3.86
N ILE A 398 11.30 -19.64 4.98
CA ILE A 398 10.45 -20.54 5.76
C ILE A 398 9.16 -19.81 6.18
N SER A 399 9.27 -18.58 6.70
CA SER A 399 8.12 -17.80 7.11
C SER A 399 7.17 -17.50 5.94
N TYR A 400 7.70 -17.23 4.73
CA TYR A 400 6.92 -17.06 3.50
C TYR A 400 6.27 -18.37 3.06
N ASP A 401 7.00 -19.49 3.03
CA ASP A 401 6.50 -20.78 2.53
C ASP A 401 5.34 -21.32 3.38
N LEU A 402 5.27 -20.92 4.65
CA LEU A 402 4.17 -21.23 5.57
C LEU A 402 2.97 -20.27 5.47
N MET A 403 2.95 -19.34 4.52
CA MET A 403 1.79 -18.47 4.23
C MET A 403 0.76 -19.20 3.37
N SER A 404 -0.50 -18.76 3.49
CA SER A 404 -1.56 -19.18 2.58
C SER A 404 -1.26 -18.73 1.15
N PHE A 405 -1.74 -19.46 0.16
CA PHE A 405 -1.55 -19.14 -1.27
C PHE A 405 -1.97 -17.71 -1.63
N HIS A 406 -3.10 -17.24 -1.12
CA HIS A 406 -3.58 -15.88 -1.37
C HIS A 406 -2.68 -14.81 -0.74
N LEU A 407 -2.19 -15.07 0.47
CA LEU A 407 -1.28 -14.17 1.17
C LEU A 407 0.07 -14.09 0.45
N LYS A 408 0.59 -15.22 -0.05
CA LYS A 408 1.80 -15.27 -0.90
C LYS A 408 1.67 -14.39 -2.13
N LYS A 409 0.52 -14.45 -2.83
CA LYS A 409 0.24 -13.58 -3.99
C LYS A 409 0.20 -12.10 -3.62
N CYS A 410 -0.47 -11.77 -2.52
CA CYS A 410 -0.53 -10.40 -2.02
C CYS A 410 0.87 -9.86 -1.70
N PHE A 411 1.69 -10.65 -1.04
CA PHE A 411 3.06 -10.28 -0.69
C PHE A 411 3.95 -10.14 -1.93
N ALA A 412 3.95 -11.16 -2.82
CA ALA A 412 4.76 -11.12 -4.04
C ALA A 412 4.44 -9.92 -4.93
N TYR A 413 3.16 -9.52 -5.00
CA TYR A 413 2.73 -8.34 -5.74
C TYR A 413 3.36 -7.04 -5.22
N CYS A 414 3.68 -6.94 -3.95
CA CYS A 414 4.29 -5.74 -3.38
C CYS A 414 5.68 -5.43 -3.96
N SER A 415 6.32 -6.38 -4.64
CA SER A 415 7.60 -6.19 -5.35
C SER A 415 7.53 -5.20 -6.52
N ILE A 416 6.33 -4.83 -7.01
CA ILE A 416 6.19 -3.80 -8.06
C ILE A 416 6.48 -2.39 -7.54
N PHE A 417 6.44 -2.17 -6.23
CA PHE A 417 6.75 -0.88 -5.64
C PHE A 417 8.27 -0.72 -5.47
N PRO A 418 8.77 0.52 -5.41
CA PRO A 418 10.17 0.73 -5.13
C PRO A 418 10.51 0.31 -3.68
N LYS A 419 11.80 0.07 -3.44
CA LYS A 419 12.34 -0.15 -2.09
C LYS A 419 11.95 1.02 -1.17
N ASN A 420 11.62 0.71 0.09
CA ASN A 420 11.19 1.69 1.09
C ASN A 420 9.92 2.49 0.72
N TYR A 421 9.06 1.91 -0.08
CA TYR A 421 7.77 2.49 -0.37
C TYR A 421 6.88 2.45 0.86
N GLY A 422 6.37 3.63 1.24
CA GLY A 422 5.36 3.75 2.30
C GLY A 422 3.99 3.35 1.78
N PHE A 423 3.48 2.22 2.23
CA PHE A 423 2.17 1.70 1.84
C PHE A 423 1.09 2.29 2.72
N LEU A 424 0.07 2.88 2.11
CA LEU A 424 -1.18 3.18 2.79
C LEU A 424 -2.07 1.94 2.80
N ILE A 425 -2.64 1.61 3.97
CA ILE A 425 -3.44 0.39 4.17
C ILE A 425 -4.54 0.20 3.12
N PHE A 426 -5.28 1.27 2.84
CA PHE A 426 -6.40 1.17 1.90
C PHE A 426 -5.94 1.08 0.44
N GLU A 427 -4.81 1.68 0.06
CA GLU A 427 -4.29 1.60 -1.31
C GLU A 427 -3.89 0.17 -1.66
N ILE A 428 -3.09 -0.48 -0.80
CA ILE A 428 -2.62 -1.84 -1.06
C ILE A 428 -3.76 -2.86 -1.07
N ILE A 429 -4.73 -2.72 -0.15
CA ILE A 429 -5.89 -3.61 -0.11
C ILE A 429 -6.71 -3.50 -1.41
N GLN A 430 -6.91 -2.29 -1.92
CA GLN A 430 -7.65 -2.09 -3.17
C GLN A 430 -6.91 -2.66 -4.38
N LEU A 431 -5.60 -2.57 -4.42
CA LEU A 431 -4.79 -3.21 -5.45
C LEU A 431 -4.92 -4.73 -5.41
N TRP A 432 -4.91 -5.33 -4.22
CA TRP A 432 -5.12 -6.77 -4.05
C TRP A 432 -6.53 -7.20 -4.47
N ILE A 433 -7.58 -6.45 -4.09
CA ILE A 433 -8.97 -6.69 -4.50
C ILE A 433 -9.10 -6.61 -6.03
N SER A 434 -8.56 -5.55 -6.62
CA SER A 434 -8.66 -5.29 -8.07
C SER A 434 -7.97 -6.37 -8.90
N ASN A 435 -6.85 -6.93 -8.41
CA ASN A 435 -6.16 -8.04 -9.05
C ASN A 435 -6.82 -9.40 -8.79
N GLY A 436 -7.78 -9.49 -7.85
CA GLY A 436 -8.48 -10.74 -7.51
C GLY A 436 -7.67 -11.65 -6.59
N PHE A 437 -6.70 -11.12 -5.83
CA PHE A 437 -5.92 -11.90 -4.86
C PHE A 437 -6.70 -12.20 -3.58
N ILE A 438 -7.71 -11.40 -3.28
CA ILE A 438 -8.59 -11.56 -2.12
C ILE A 438 -9.85 -12.29 -2.58
N GLN A 439 -10.08 -13.49 -2.04
CA GLN A 439 -11.29 -14.27 -2.30
C GLN A 439 -12.20 -14.27 -1.05
N SER A 440 -13.48 -13.97 -1.26
CA SER A 440 -14.50 -14.16 -0.22
C SER A 440 -14.98 -15.62 -0.23
N SER A 441 -14.69 -16.35 0.84
CA SER A 441 -15.16 -17.72 1.03
C SER A 441 -16.60 -17.69 1.56
N GLY A 442 -17.58 -17.44 0.68
CA GLY A 442 -19.02 -17.44 1.04
C GLY A 442 -19.71 -16.10 0.83
N ASN A 443 -21.04 -16.14 0.82
CA ASN A 443 -21.92 -15.08 0.32
C ASN A 443 -21.92 -13.74 1.08
N ASN A 444 -21.11 -13.52 2.15
CA ASN A 444 -21.25 -12.31 2.97
C ASN A 444 -19.96 -11.73 3.57
N GLN A 445 -18.78 -12.17 3.19
CA GLN A 445 -17.55 -11.56 3.72
C GLN A 445 -17.09 -10.39 2.85
N ASP A 446 -16.89 -9.23 3.49
CA ASP A 446 -16.35 -8.04 2.85
C ASP A 446 -14.87 -8.25 2.45
N PRO A 447 -14.52 -8.13 1.17
CA PRO A 447 -13.13 -8.26 0.72
C PRO A 447 -12.17 -7.27 1.40
N GLY A 448 -12.66 -6.09 1.80
CA GLY A 448 -11.87 -5.10 2.53
C GLY A 448 -11.44 -5.61 3.91
N LYS A 449 -12.34 -6.31 4.63
CA LYS A 449 -11.99 -6.92 5.92
C LYS A 449 -10.99 -8.06 5.77
N ILE A 450 -11.12 -8.89 4.74
CA ILE A 450 -10.15 -9.97 4.44
C ILE A 450 -8.79 -9.37 4.08
N GLY A 451 -8.77 -8.32 3.27
CA GLY A 451 -7.53 -7.62 2.92
C GLY A 451 -6.82 -7.03 4.13
N ARG A 452 -7.58 -6.48 5.09
CA ARG A 452 -7.02 -6.01 6.37
C ARG A 452 -6.44 -7.17 7.17
N GLN A 453 -7.12 -8.31 7.27
CA GLN A 453 -6.60 -9.51 7.95
C GLN A 453 -5.29 -10.01 7.32
N TYR A 454 -5.19 -10.00 5.98
CA TYR A 454 -3.94 -10.36 5.28
C TYR A 454 -2.80 -9.40 5.61
N LEU A 455 -3.09 -8.11 5.65
CA LEU A 455 -2.09 -7.11 6.05
C LEU A 455 -1.65 -7.29 7.50
N GLU A 456 -2.59 -7.47 8.42
CA GLU A 456 -2.32 -7.73 9.84
C GLU A 456 -1.48 -9.00 10.01
N GLU A 457 -1.74 -10.05 9.22
CA GLU A 457 -0.91 -11.26 9.22
C GLU A 457 0.52 -10.99 8.71
N LEU A 458 0.69 -10.20 7.66
CA LEU A 458 2.03 -9.80 7.16
C LEU A 458 2.78 -8.95 8.21
N ILE A 459 2.09 -8.05 8.89
CA ILE A 459 2.68 -7.25 9.97
C ILE A 459 3.06 -8.16 11.15
N SER A 460 2.17 -9.07 11.56
CA SER A 460 2.43 -10.00 12.68
C SER A 460 3.63 -10.92 12.42
N ARG A 461 3.88 -11.27 11.17
CA ARG A 461 5.07 -12.05 10.74
C ARG A 461 6.31 -11.19 10.55
N SER A 462 6.25 -9.87 10.83
CA SER A 462 7.32 -8.90 10.61
C SER A 462 7.75 -8.76 9.15
N PHE A 463 6.82 -8.95 8.21
CA PHE A 463 7.03 -8.67 6.79
C PHE A 463 6.82 -7.19 6.49
N PHE A 464 5.97 -6.52 7.26
CA PHE A 464 5.82 -5.07 7.25
C PHE A 464 6.09 -4.50 8.63
N ASP A 465 6.78 -3.38 8.68
CA ASP A 465 6.98 -2.59 9.88
C ASP A 465 6.06 -1.35 9.82
N VAL A 466 5.33 -1.06 10.89
CA VAL A 466 4.45 0.11 10.97
C VAL A 466 5.29 1.35 11.24
N VAL A 467 5.21 2.34 10.36
CA VAL A 467 5.96 3.60 10.44
C VAL A 467 5.15 4.69 11.13
N HIS A 468 3.84 4.73 10.87
CA HIS A 468 2.94 5.72 11.44
C HIS A 468 1.60 5.07 11.79
N ASP A 469 1.21 5.16 13.06
CA ASP A 469 0.04 4.45 13.62
C ASP A 469 -1.16 5.38 13.89
N LYS A 470 -1.11 6.64 13.42
CA LYS A 470 -2.26 7.53 13.59
C LYS A 470 -3.25 7.31 12.46
N TYR A 471 -4.38 6.66 12.79
CA TYR A 471 -5.52 6.57 11.88
C TYR A 471 -5.96 7.98 11.44
N PRO A 472 -6.15 8.29 10.15
CA PRO A 472 -6.40 7.40 9.02
C PRO A 472 -5.16 6.95 8.23
N SER A 473 -4.00 7.41 8.56
CA SER A 473 -2.77 7.23 7.77
C SER A 473 -1.86 6.17 8.38
N LEU A 474 -2.40 4.97 8.66
CA LEU A 474 -1.55 3.83 8.96
C LEU A 474 -0.62 3.60 7.76
N LEU A 475 0.64 3.94 7.96
CA LEU A 475 1.71 3.79 6.99
C LEU A 475 2.61 2.64 7.42
N PHE A 476 2.94 1.76 6.50
CA PHE A 476 3.84 0.64 6.75
C PHE A 476 4.82 0.47 5.60
N GLU A 477 5.97 -0.09 5.90
CA GLU A 477 7.08 -0.28 4.96
C GLU A 477 7.61 -1.71 5.03
N MET A 478 8.24 -2.17 3.95
CA MET A 478 8.99 -3.42 3.94
C MET A 478 10.45 -3.16 4.28
N HIS A 479 10.99 -3.93 5.22
CA HIS A 479 12.44 -4.01 5.44
C HIS A 479 13.13 -4.55 4.17
N ASP A 480 14.37 -4.15 3.94
CA ASP A 480 15.14 -4.50 2.75
C ASP A 480 15.19 -6.00 2.44
N LEU A 481 15.51 -6.82 3.43
CA LEU A 481 15.52 -8.29 3.28
C LEU A 481 14.15 -8.85 2.87
N ILE A 482 13.07 -8.24 3.34
CA ILE A 482 11.72 -8.63 2.96
C ILE A 482 11.41 -8.19 1.53
N TYR A 483 11.90 -7.02 1.13
CA TYR A 483 11.76 -6.55 -0.25
C TYR A 483 12.54 -7.44 -1.23
N GLU A 484 13.76 -7.86 -0.89
CA GLU A 484 14.54 -8.82 -1.70
C GLU A 484 13.84 -10.18 -1.78
N LEU A 485 13.27 -10.67 -0.68
CA LEU A 485 12.43 -11.86 -0.70
C LEU A 485 11.21 -11.65 -1.62
N ALA A 486 10.52 -10.49 -1.54
CA ALA A 486 9.37 -10.21 -2.39
C ALA A 486 9.74 -10.26 -3.89
N ILE A 487 10.88 -9.69 -4.29
CA ILE A 487 11.40 -9.77 -5.66
C ILE A 487 11.69 -11.22 -6.04
N SER A 488 12.38 -11.97 -5.20
CA SER A 488 12.75 -13.37 -5.47
C SER A 488 11.52 -14.26 -5.65
N VAL A 489 10.48 -14.12 -4.80
CA VAL A 489 9.27 -14.95 -4.88
C VAL A 489 8.29 -14.48 -5.95
N ALA A 490 8.32 -13.20 -6.33
CA ALA A 490 7.57 -12.68 -7.47
C ALA A 490 8.10 -13.24 -8.80
N GLN A 491 9.36 -13.65 -8.81
CA GLN A 491 10.03 -14.24 -9.98
C GLN A 491 9.85 -13.35 -11.23
N THR A 492 9.13 -13.90 -12.22
CA THR A 492 8.92 -13.25 -13.51
C THR A 492 7.53 -12.64 -13.67
N GLU A 493 6.65 -12.70 -12.65
CA GLU A 493 5.26 -12.23 -12.76
C GLU A 493 5.11 -10.74 -12.47
N SER A 494 5.95 -10.19 -11.60
CA SER A 494 5.93 -8.78 -11.21
C SER A 494 7.29 -8.14 -11.44
N SER A 495 7.30 -6.89 -11.91
CA SER A 495 8.54 -6.17 -12.20
C SER A 495 8.40 -4.68 -11.95
N ASN A 496 9.38 -4.11 -11.25
CA ASN A 496 9.63 -2.68 -11.19
C ASN A 496 10.72 -2.36 -12.23
N MET A 497 10.38 -1.67 -13.31
CA MET A 497 11.21 -1.59 -14.50
C MET A 497 11.79 -0.21 -14.74
N LYS A 498 13.08 -0.17 -15.05
CA LYS A 498 13.68 0.94 -15.83
C LYS A 498 13.42 0.68 -17.33
N VAL A 499 13.02 1.70 -18.08
CA VAL A 499 12.65 1.58 -19.52
C VAL A 499 13.77 0.96 -20.39
N ARG A 500 15.03 1.15 -19.97
CA ARG A 500 16.23 0.64 -20.67
C ARG A 500 16.55 -0.83 -20.37
N THR A 501 15.74 -1.54 -19.57
CA THR A 501 15.98 -2.95 -19.27
C THR A 501 15.85 -3.81 -20.54
N GLN A 502 16.88 -4.61 -20.85
CA GLN A 502 16.93 -5.36 -22.12
C GLN A 502 16.11 -6.65 -22.10
N ASP A 503 16.05 -7.34 -20.95
CA ASP A 503 15.40 -8.64 -20.83
C ASP A 503 14.12 -8.57 -19.99
N ILE A 504 12.98 -8.60 -20.67
CA ILE A 504 11.66 -8.63 -20.04
C ILE A 504 11.06 -10.03 -20.19
N SER A 505 10.80 -10.68 -19.08
CA SER A 505 10.14 -11.98 -19.10
C SER A 505 8.75 -11.89 -19.73
N GLN A 506 8.43 -12.80 -20.64
CA GLN A 506 7.10 -12.93 -21.24
C GLN A 506 6.00 -13.32 -20.21
N ARG A 507 6.39 -13.66 -18.99
CA ARG A 507 5.47 -14.03 -17.90
C ARG A 507 4.98 -12.85 -17.09
N VAL A 508 5.59 -11.65 -17.25
CA VAL A 508 5.21 -10.44 -16.51
C VAL A 508 3.73 -10.13 -16.71
N ARG A 509 3.02 -9.94 -15.60
CA ARG A 509 1.61 -9.55 -15.50
C ARG A 509 1.41 -8.20 -14.82
N HIS A 510 2.30 -7.86 -13.91
CA HIS A 510 2.25 -6.66 -13.09
C HIS A 510 3.54 -5.87 -13.27
N ILE A 511 3.40 -4.62 -13.71
CA ILE A 511 4.55 -3.78 -14.03
C ILE A 511 4.40 -2.40 -13.40
N SER A 512 5.50 -1.89 -12.86
CA SER A 512 5.64 -0.53 -12.41
C SER A 512 6.76 0.18 -13.14
N PHE A 513 6.53 1.42 -13.51
CA PHE A 513 7.51 2.35 -14.04
C PHE A 513 7.67 3.47 -13.01
N PRO A 514 8.83 3.65 -12.36
CA PRO A 514 8.98 4.61 -11.27
C PRO A 514 8.85 6.06 -11.74
N ASP A 515 9.47 6.42 -12.85
CA ASP A 515 9.38 7.74 -13.47
C ASP A 515 9.55 7.63 -14.99
N LEU A 516 8.66 8.27 -15.74
CA LEU A 516 8.70 8.34 -17.20
C LEU A 516 8.74 9.79 -17.71
N SER A 517 9.04 10.78 -16.85
CA SER A 517 8.99 12.20 -17.16
C SER A 517 9.86 12.59 -18.38
N ASP A 518 11.06 12.01 -18.47
CA ASP A 518 12.06 12.37 -19.45
C ASP A 518 12.34 11.25 -20.46
N VAL A 519 11.47 10.23 -20.54
CA VAL A 519 11.68 9.07 -21.42
C VAL A 519 11.21 9.38 -22.84
N PRO A 520 12.09 9.27 -23.85
CA PRO A 520 11.72 9.48 -25.25
C PRO A 520 10.66 8.47 -25.73
N LYS A 521 9.81 8.93 -26.66
CA LYS A 521 8.71 8.11 -27.24
C LYS A 521 9.21 6.81 -27.89
N ASP A 522 10.37 6.81 -28.51
CA ASP A 522 10.90 5.62 -29.18
C ASP A 522 11.41 4.56 -28.19
N GLU A 523 12.01 4.99 -27.07
CA GLU A 523 12.37 4.08 -25.97
C GLU A 523 11.13 3.45 -25.34
N LEU A 524 10.08 4.25 -25.11
CA LEU A 524 8.77 3.75 -24.63
C LEU A 524 8.17 2.74 -25.60
N ARG A 525 8.21 3.02 -26.91
CA ARG A 525 7.76 2.09 -27.95
C ARG A 525 8.51 0.76 -27.88
N GLY A 526 9.84 0.82 -27.81
CA GLY A 526 10.69 -0.36 -27.69
C GLY A 526 10.36 -1.20 -26.47
N CYS A 527 10.22 -0.58 -25.31
CA CYS A 527 9.87 -1.23 -24.06
C CYS A 527 8.47 -1.87 -24.12
N LEU A 528 7.44 -1.10 -24.48
CA LEU A 528 6.05 -1.58 -24.51
C LEU A 528 5.83 -2.69 -25.54
N SER A 529 6.59 -2.71 -26.65
CA SER A 529 6.50 -3.77 -27.67
C SER A 529 6.96 -5.13 -27.16
N LYS A 530 7.90 -5.19 -26.23
CA LYS A 530 8.43 -6.40 -25.63
C LYS A 530 7.52 -7.01 -24.59
N LEU A 531 6.58 -6.23 -24.02
CA LEU A 531 5.68 -6.70 -22.97
C LEU A 531 4.64 -7.66 -23.51
N ASN A 532 4.29 -8.65 -22.68
CA ASN A 532 3.20 -9.57 -22.96
C ASN A 532 1.87 -8.82 -23.08
N ARG A 533 1.00 -9.23 -24.02
CA ARG A 533 -0.36 -8.64 -24.18
C ARG A 533 -1.29 -8.88 -23.00
N ARG A 534 -0.95 -9.79 -22.09
CA ARG A 534 -1.75 -10.18 -20.90
C ARG A 534 -1.34 -9.45 -19.62
N ILE A 535 -0.77 -8.24 -19.74
CA ILE A 535 -0.52 -7.35 -18.59
C ILE A 535 -1.85 -7.04 -17.90
N ARG A 536 -1.85 -7.14 -16.57
CA ARG A 536 -3.00 -6.86 -15.69
C ARG A 536 -2.84 -5.58 -14.87
N THR A 537 -1.60 -5.24 -14.49
CA THR A 537 -1.30 -4.00 -13.76
C THR A 537 -0.28 -3.18 -14.51
N ILE A 538 -0.58 -1.91 -14.70
CA ILE A 538 0.38 -0.88 -15.05
C ILE A 538 0.31 0.20 -13.98
N LYS A 539 1.44 0.43 -13.28
CA LYS A 539 1.66 1.53 -12.36
C LYS A 539 2.73 2.44 -12.96
N CYS A 540 2.42 3.73 -13.05
CA CYS A 540 3.36 4.73 -13.53
C CYS A 540 3.26 5.98 -12.68
N GLU A 541 4.39 6.53 -12.28
CA GLU A 541 4.51 7.85 -11.66
C GLU A 541 5.28 8.76 -12.60
N GLY A 542 4.86 10.03 -12.73
CA GLY A 542 5.57 11.00 -13.54
C GLY A 542 5.58 10.68 -15.04
N LEU A 543 4.40 10.60 -15.68
CA LEU A 543 4.36 10.51 -17.14
C LEU A 543 4.70 11.87 -17.76
N GLY A 544 5.68 11.91 -18.67
CA GLY A 544 6.28 13.11 -19.22
C GLY A 544 5.37 13.98 -20.11
N SER A 545 5.98 14.72 -21.02
CA SER A 545 5.32 15.66 -21.92
C SER A 545 4.09 15.07 -22.63
N SER A 546 3.16 15.92 -23.04
CA SER A 546 1.90 15.54 -23.66
C SER A 546 2.00 14.42 -24.72
N ASP A 547 3.01 14.53 -25.62
CA ASP A 547 3.17 13.59 -26.73
C ASP A 547 3.62 12.17 -26.31
N SER A 548 4.62 12.08 -25.41
CA SER A 548 5.08 10.78 -24.89
C SER A 548 4.04 10.13 -23.98
N GLY A 549 3.36 10.94 -23.15
CA GLY A 549 2.30 10.48 -22.27
C GLY A 549 1.07 9.98 -23.04
N GLU A 550 0.61 10.71 -24.05
CA GLU A 550 -0.49 10.29 -24.89
C GLU A 550 -0.19 9.00 -25.66
N PHE A 551 1.00 8.90 -26.24
CA PHE A 551 1.49 7.69 -26.91
C PHE A 551 1.54 6.49 -25.97
N PHE A 552 2.04 6.67 -24.75
CA PHE A 552 2.10 5.62 -23.72
C PHE A 552 0.69 5.11 -23.41
N LEU A 553 -0.24 6.03 -23.12
CA LEU A 553 -1.63 5.70 -22.81
C LEU A 553 -2.34 4.98 -23.96
N GLU A 554 -2.26 5.51 -25.18
CA GLU A 554 -2.87 4.89 -26.35
C GLU A 554 -2.31 3.49 -26.61
N THR A 555 -1.00 3.31 -26.49
CA THR A 555 -0.34 2.01 -26.65
C THR A 555 -0.79 1.04 -25.56
N CYS A 556 -0.79 1.44 -24.30
CA CYS A 556 -1.23 0.60 -23.19
C CYS A 556 -2.70 0.18 -23.35
N ILE A 557 -3.60 1.12 -23.66
CA ILE A 557 -5.03 0.87 -23.83
C ILE A 557 -5.31 -0.01 -25.04
N SER A 558 -4.59 0.18 -26.15
CA SER A 558 -4.79 -0.62 -27.37
C SER A 558 -4.28 -2.06 -27.23
N ARG A 559 -3.13 -2.22 -26.55
CA ARG A 559 -2.38 -3.49 -26.49
C ARG A 559 -2.81 -4.41 -25.35
N PHE A 560 -3.09 -3.86 -24.15
CA PHE A 560 -3.27 -4.64 -22.90
C PHE A 560 -4.75 -4.75 -22.51
N LYS A 561 -5.52 -5.54 -23.25
CA LYS A 561 -6.98 -5.64 -23.07
C LYS A 561 -7.43 -6.32 -21.78
N HIS A 562 -6.55 -7.11 -21.13
CA HIS A 562 -6.81 -7.81 -19.86
C HIS A 562 -6.42 -6.97 -18.62
N MET A 563 -6.13 -5.67 -18.82
CA MET A 563 -5.73 -4.78 -17.74
C MET A 563 -6.83 -4.66 -16.69
N ARG A 564 -6.47 -4.91 -15.42
CA ARG A 564 -7.33 -4.75 -14.23
C ARG A 564 -7.00 -3.50 -13.43
N VAL A 565 -5.75 -3.08 -13.44
CA VAL A 565 -5.24 -1.91 -12.70
C VAL A 565 -4.48 -0.99 -13.64
N LEU A 566 -4.93 0.26 -13.72
CA LEU A 566 -4.20 1.35 -14.36
C LEU A 566 -4.02 2.46 -13.33
N TRP A 567 -2.77 2.63 -12.89
CA TRP A 567 -2.39 3.62 -11.89
C TRP A 567 -1.41 4.63 -12.50
N LEU A 568 -1.90 5.84 -12.68
CA LEU A 568 -1.17 6.96 -13.29
C LEU A 568 -1.16 8.11 -12.29
N LYS A 569 -0.07 8.29 -11.57
CA LYS A 569 0.08 9.35 -10.58
C LYS A 569 1.01 10.44 -11.10
N ASN A 570 0.71 11.71 -10.77
CA ASN A 570 1.60 12.84 -11.03
C ASN A 570 2.06 12.94 -12.51
N SER A 571 1.14 12.77 -13.45
CA SER A 571 1.41 12.79 -14.89
C SER A 571 0.96 14.11 -15.53
N ARG A 572 1.55 14.49 -16.67
CA ARG A 572 1.35 15.81 -17.31
C ARG A 572 0.43 15.77 -18.54
N PHE A 573 -0.56 14.87 -18.58
CA PHE A 573 -1.55 14.85 -19.65
C PHE A 573 -2.85 15.54 -19.22
N ASP A 574 -3.51 16.23 -20.15
CA ASP A 574 -4.76 16.98 -19.88
C ASP A 574 -6.04 16.20 -20.26
N LEU A 575 -5.93 15.16 -21.07
CA LEU A 575 -7.03 14.32 -21.53
C LEU A 575 -6.68 12.83 -21.54
N LEU A 576 -7.61 11.99 -21.14
CA LEU A 576 -7.55 10.54 -21.35
C LEU A 576 -8.07 10.19 -22.74
N PRO A 577 -7.46 9.22 -23.45
CA PRO A 577 -7.97 8.74 -24.72
C PRO A 577 -9.37 8.12 -24.58
N SER A 578 -10.28 8.39 -25.52
CA SER A 578 -11.62 7.80 -25.50
C SER A 578 -11.62 6.27 -25.66
N SER A 579 -10.54 5.69 -26.18
CA SER A 579 -10.30 4.25 -26.28
C SER A 579 -10.27 3.52 -24.93
N ILE A 580 -10.14 4.25 -23.80
CA ILE A 580 -10.12 3.68 -22.44
C ILE A 580 -11.36 2.84 -22.14
N GLY A 581 -12.53 3.17 -22.70
CA GLY A 581 -13.75 2.36 -22.58
C GLY A 581 -13.63 0.94 -23.16
N GLY A 582 -12.56 0.66 -23.91
CA GLY A 582 -12.21 -0.68 -24.39
C GLY A 582 -11.60 -1.60 -23.34
N LEU A 583 -11.14 -1.07 -22.20
CA LEU A 583 -10.55 -1.84 -21.09
C LEU A 583 -11.64 -2.46 -20.21
N LYS A 584 -12.33 -3.46 -20.71
CA LYS A 584 -13.53 -4.05 -20.09
C LYS A 584 -13.25 -4.75 -18.76
N HIS A 585 -12.00 -5.13 -18.49
CA HIS A 585 -11.56 -5.81 -17.27
C HIS A 585 -11.05 -4.83 -16.23
N LEU A 586 -10.98 -3.52 -16.52
CA LEU A 586 -10.43 -2.53 -15.61
C LEU A 586 -11.29 -2.44 -14.34
N ARG A 587 -10.65 -2.63 -13.21
CA ARG A 587 -11.24 -2.60 -11.87
C ARG A 587 -10.76 -1.41 -11.02
N LEU A 588 -9.54 -0.94 -11.30
CA LEU A 588 -8.97 0.23 -10.65
C LEU A 588 -8.40 1.20 -11.68
N LEU A 589 -8.86 2.44 -11.62
CA LEU A 589 -8.31 3.58 -12.35
C LEU A 589 -7.92 4.65 -11.35
N SER A 590 -6.63 4.89 -11.19
CA SER A 590 -6.10 5.99 -10.38
C SER A 590 -5.44 7.03 -11.26
N LEU A 591 -5.93 8.25 -11.14
CA LEU A 591 -5.43 9.45 -11.81
C LEU A 591 -5.02 10.51 -10.78
N SER A 592 -4.68 10.10 -9.56
CA SER A 592 -4.37 11.03 -8.48
C SER A 592 -3.18 11.93 -8.81
N HIS A 593 -3.23 13.19 -8.33
CA HIS A 593 -2.19 14.20 -8.57
C HIS A 593 -1.96 14.57 -10.06
N ASN A 594 -2.94 14.36 -10.92
CA ASN A 594 -2.88 14.81 -12.32
C ASN A 594 -3.57 16.18 -12.44
N HIS A 595 -2.82 17.22 -12.11
CA HIS A 595 -3.32 18.58 -12.01
C HIS A 595 -3.81 19.18 -13.34
N GLU A 596 -3.38 18.59 -14.48
CA GLU A 596 -3.73 19.10 -15.81
C GLU A 596 -5.06 18.58 -16.37
N ILE A 597 -5.62 17.50 -15.82
CA ILE A 597 -6.85 16.88 -16.31
C ILE A 597 -8.04 17.85 -16.13
N LYS A 598 -8.64 18.25 -17.26
CA LYS A 598 -9.79 19.16 -17.28
C LYS A 598 -11.13 18.43 -17.39
N LYS A 599 -11.14 17.24 -18.02
CA LYS A 599 -12.37 16.48 -18.30
C LYS A 599 -12.05 15.01 -18.50
N LEU A 600 -12.93 14.14 -18.05
CA LEU A 600 -12.87 12.71 -18.38
C LEU A 600 -13.69 12.40 -19.64
N PRO A 601 -13.23 11.52 -20.54
CA PRO A 601 -14.00 11.10 -21.70
C PRO A 601 -15.23 10.29 -21.25
N LYS A 602 -16.33 10.41 -22.00
CA LYS A 602 -17.59 9.69 -21.67
C LYS A 602 -17.41 8.16 -21.59
N SER A 603 -16.43 7.61 -22.29
CA SER A 603 -16.11 6.19 -22.30
C SER A 603 -15.58 5.66 -20.97
N VAL A 604 -15.05 6.49 -20.08
CA VAL A 604 -14.69 6.10 -18.71
C VAL A 604 -15.91 5.58 -17.96
N TYR A 605 -17.06 6.20 -18.15
CA TYR A 605 -18.32 5.82 -17.50
C TYR A 605 -18.99 4.58 -18.09
N GLU A 606 -18.38 3.95 -19.11
CA GLU A 606 -18.76 2.66 -19.68
C GLU A 606 -17.97 1.48 -19.06
N LEU A 607 -17.01 1.76 -18.17
CA LEU A 607 -16.20 0.77 -17.47
C LEU A 607 -17.02 0.13 -16.33
N LEU A 608 -17.91 -0.79 -16.67
CA LEU A 608 -18.88 -1.38 -15.74
C LEU A 608 -18.24 -2.21 -14.62
N ASN A 609 -17.04 -2.74 -14.83
CA ASN A 609 -16.28 -3.50 -13.84
C ASN A 609 -15.45 -2.62 -12.90
N LEU A 610 -15.41 -1.29 -13.13
CA LEU A 610 -14.58 -0.42 -12.32
C LEU A 610 -15.09 -0.38 -10.88
N GLN A 611 -14.22 -0.74 -9.95
CA GLN A 611 -14.49 -0.81 -8.51
C GLN A 611 -13.89 0.40 -7.78
N THR A 612 -12.78 0.92 -8.29
CA THR A 612 -12.05 2.05 -7.72
C THR A 612 -11.80 3.12 -8.77
N LEU A 613 -12.22 4.34 -8.48
CA LEU A 613 -11.88 5.54 -9.26
C LEU A 613 -11.25 6.58 -8.33
N ASN A 614 -9.97 6.89 -8.57
CA ASN A 614 -9.26 7.87 -7.79
C ASN A 614 -8.93 9.10 -8.64
N LEU A 615 -9.57 10.22 -8.32
CA LEU A 615 -9.41 11.54 -8.94
C LEU A 615 -8.91 12.57 -7.91
N ALA A 616 -8.27 12.13 -6.83
CA ALA A 616 -7.74 13.02 -5.81
C ALA A 616 -6.68 13.94 -6.40
N ARG A 617 -6.76 15.23 -6.06
CA ARG A 617 -5.87 16.29 -6.57
C ARG A 617 -5.82 16.41 -8.11
N CYS A 618 -6.96 16.16 -8.77
CA CYS A 618 -7.18 16.58 -10.16
C CYS A 618 -7.76 18.00 -10.19
N ASP A 619 -6.99 18.98 -9.77
CA ASP A 619 -7.45 20.34 -9.42
C ASP A 619 -8.08 21.11 -10.59
N LYS A 620 -7.77 20.74 -11.84
CA LYS A 620 -8.38 21.36 -13.03
C LYS A 620 -9.62 20.65 -13.54
N LEU A 621 -10.04 19.53 -12.92
CA LEU A 621 -11.23 18.80 -13.32
C LEU A 621 -12.47 19.65 -13.10
N LYS A 622 -13.17 19.98 -14.21
CA LYS A 622 -14.29 20.92 -14.18
C LYS A 622 -15.53 20.30 -13.56
N GLU A 623 -15.87 19.07 -13.97
CA GLU A 623 -17.12 18.42 -13.58
C GLU A 623 -17.06 16.90 -13.66
N LEU A 624 -17.87 16.25 -12.83
CA LEU A 624 -18.26 14.84 -12.95
C LEU A 624 -19.65 14.80 -13.62
N PRO A 625 -19.77 14.26 -14.83
CA PRO A 625 -21.06 14.23 -15.49
C PRO A 625 -22.03 13.21 -14.88
N ALA A 626 -23.33 13.42 -15.06
CA ALA A 626 -24.38 12.52 -14.58
C ALA A 626 -24.23 11.05 -15.04
N ASN A 627 -23.46 10.78 -16.09
CA ASN A 627 -23.16 9.43 -16.58
C ASN A 627 -22.35 8.57 -15.59
N ILE A 628 -21.79 9.14 -14.53
CA ILE A 628 -21.12 8.40 -13.45
C ILE A 628 -22.05 7.32 -12.85
N LYS A 629 -23.36 7.52 -12.88
CA LYS A 629 -24.38 6.54 -12.49
C LYS A 629 -24.26 5.18 -13.19
N ASN A 630 -23.59 5.12 -14.33
CA ASN A 630 -23.41 3.87 -15.08
C ASN A 630 -22.35 2.96 -14.46
N MET A 631 -21.53 3.47 -13.55
CA MET A 631 -20.44 2.73 -12.90
C MET A 631 -20.98 1.89 -11.73
N ILE A 632 -21.83 0.91 -12.06
CA ILE A 632 -22.63 0.12 -11.08
C ILE A 632 -21.79 -0.75 -10.13
N SER A 633 -20.53 -1.02 -10.46
CA SER A 633 -19.60 -1.80 -9.62
C SER A 633 -18.70 -0.93 -8.76
N LEU A 634 -18.86 0.41 -8.82
CA LEU A 634 -17.96 1.33 -8.13
C LEU A 634 -18.17 1.24 -6.61
N ARG A 635 -17.10 0.94 -5.89
CA ARG A 635 -17.07 0.80 -4.43
C ARG A 635 -16.29 1.91 -3.75
N PHE A 636 -15.27 2.44 -4.42
CA PHE A 636 -14.33 3.40 -3.86
C PHE A 636 -14.17 4.57 -4.82
N LEU A 637 -14.43 5.78 -4.33
CA LEU A 637 -14.40 7.00 -5.13
C LEU A 637 -13.71 8.13 -4.38
N TRP A 638 -12.63 8.67 -4.98
CA TRP A 638 -11.97 9.90 -4.55
C TRP A 638 -12.22 10.98 -5.59
N ILE A 639 -12.63 12.15 -5.13
CA ILE A 639 -13.03 13.26 -6.01
C ILE A 639 -12.31 14.53 -5.57
N THR A 640 -11.66 15.19 -6.53
CA THR A 640 -11.32 16.62 -6.49
C THR A 640 -11.86 17.27 -7.76
N THR A 641 -12.69 18.33 -7.64
CA THR A 641 -13.36 18.96 -8.78
C THR A 641 -13.65 20.43 -8.52
N LYS A 642 -13.85 21.19 -9.61
CA LYS A 642 -14.27 22.60 -9.55
C LYS A 642 -15.79 22.81 -9.52
N GLN A 643 -16.59 21.75 -9.44
CA GLN A 643 -18.04 21.84 -9.36
C GLN A 643 -18.50 22.55 -8.08
N GLN A 644 -19.53 23.39 -8.22
CA GLN A 644 -20.20 24.00 -7.08
C GLN A 644 -21.22 23.04 -6.44
N ARG A 645 -21.84 22.18 -7.25
CA ARG A 645 -22.81 21.16 -6.80
C ARG A 645 -22.66 19.88 -7.62
N PHE A 646 -22.83 18.74 -6.99
CA PHE A 646 -22.87 17.47 -7.71
C PHE A 646 -24.24 17.26 -8.37
N PRO A 647 -24.30 16.61 -9.56
CA PRO A 647 -25.58 16.29 -10.21
C PRO A 647 -26.40 15.30 -9.39
N GLU A 648 -27.64 15.63 -9.06
CA GLU A 648 -28.55 14.80 -8.25
C GLU A 648 -28.71 13.38 -8.82
N SER A 649 -28.87 13.25 -10.14
CA SER A 649 -29.04 11.97 -10.82
C SER A 649 -27.71 11.20 -11.06
N GLY A 650 -26.60 11.66 -10.52
CA GLY A 650 -25.25 11.11 -10.75
C GLY A 650 -24.78 10.18 -9.63
N LEU A 651 -24.23 10.77 -8.58
CA LEU A 651 -23.58 10.03 -7.48
C LEU A 651 -24.59 9.20 -6.66
N GLY A 652 -25.80 9.69 -6.41
CA GLY A 652 -26.83 8.97 -5.67
C GLY A 652 -27.26 7.64 -6.27
N CYS A 653 -26.96 7.39 -7.55
CA CYS A 653 -27.24 6.10 -8.19
C CYS A 653 -26.16 5.02 -7.94
N LEU A 654 -25.05 5.34 -7.28
CA LEU A 654 -23.93 4.41 -7.01
C LEU A 654 -24.19 3.58 -5.77
N THR A 655 -25.22 2.74 -5.77
CA THR A 655 -25.66 1.97 -4.59
C THR A 655 -24.62 0.96 -4.07
N SER A 656 -23.63 0.61 -4.88
CA SER A 656 -22.49 -0.26 -4.47
C SER A 656 -21.35 0.52 -3.81
N LEU A 657 -21.45 1.86 -3.73
CA LEU A 657 -20.37 2.70 -3.21
C LEU A 657 -20.22 2.50 -1.71
N GLN A 658 -19.01 2.13 -1.28
CA GLN A 658 -18.67 1.89 0.12
C GLN A 658 -17.90 3.06 0.75
N TRP A 659 -16.99 3.67 -0.01
CA TRP A 659 -16.18 4.79 0.47
C TRP A 659 -16.26 5.95 -0.51
N LEU A 660 -16.55 7.13 0.02
CA LEU A 660 -16.59 8.37 -0.72
C LEU A 660 -15.67 9.40 -0.06
N PHE A 661 -14.67 9.85 -0.82
CA PHE A 661 -13.74 10.89 -0.40
C PHE A 661 -13.93 12.11 -1.31
N ILE A 662 -14.29 13.24 -0.72
CA ILE A 662 -14.44 14.55 -1.37
C ILE A 662 -13.33 15.43 -0.82
N LEU A 663 -12.30 15.64 -1.63
CA LEU A 663 -11.05 16.25 -1.20
C LEU A 663 -10.73 17.48 -2.04
N ASP A 664 -10.26 18.55 -1.41
CA ASP A 664 -9.75 19.76 -2.08
C ASP A 664 -10.74 20.37 -3.09
N CYS A 665 -12.07 20.27 -2.82
CA CYS A 665 -13.12 20.81 -3.68
C CYS A 665 -13.41 22.28 -3.34
N LYS A 666 -12.51 23.18 -3.73
CA LYS A 666 -12.51 24.61 -3.34
C LYS A 666 -13.77 25.41 -3.68
N TYR A 667 -14.59 24.93 -4.62
CA TYR A 667 -15.79 25.64 -5.11
C TYR A 667 -17.08 24.95 -4.70
N LEU A 668 -17.03 23.80 -4.04
CA LEU A 668 -18.19 23.00 -3.67
C LEU A 668 -18.98 23.71 -2.57
N GLU A 669 -20.23 24.08 -2.86
CA GLU A 669 -21.15 24.78 -1.94
C GLU A 669 -22.10 23.82 -1.23
N ALA A 670 -22.51 22.75 -1.93
CA ALA A 670 -23.39 21.72 -1.38
C ALA A 670 -23.09 20.35 -1.98
N LEU A 671 -23.34 19.31 -1.20
CA LEU A 671 -23.42 17.93 -1.70
C LEU A 671 -24.74 17.75 -2.49
N PHE A 672 -25.08 16.51 -2.80
CA PHE A 672 -26.34 16.17 -3.48
C PHE A 672 -27.38 15.65 -2.47
N ASP A 673 -28.66 16.02 -2.63
CA ASP A 673 -29.72 15.71 -1.67
C ASP A 673 -30.05 14.21 -1.58
N GLY A 674 -29.80 13.43 -2.62
CA GLY A 674 -30.04 11.97 -2.68
C GLY A 674 -28.97 11.10 -2.02
N ILE A 675 -28.14 11.61 -1.10
CA ILE A 675 -27.03 10.85 -0.48
C ILE A 675 -27.51 9.60 0.27
N GLN A 676 -28.71 9.60 0.84
CA GLN A 676 -29.31 8.44 1.50
C GLN A 676 -29.51 7.22 0.59
N SER A 677 -29.49 7.43 -0.73
CA SER A 677 -29.57 6.32 -1.71
C SER A 677 -28.28 5.49 -1.78
N LEU A 678 -27.19 5.96 -1.18
CA LEU A 678 -25.92 5.23 -1.08
C LEU A 678 -25.98 4.20 0.06
N THR A 679 -26.85 3.22 -0.07
CA THR A 679 -27.15 2.23 0.98
C THR A 679 -25.97 1.37 1.43
N SER A 680 -24.90 1.29 0.64
CA SER A 680 -23.67 0.55 0.98
C SER A 680 -22.55 1.44 1.53
N LEU A 681 -22.79 2.76 1.69
CA LEU A 681 -21.73 3.71 2.07
C LEU A 681 -21.34 3.53 3.53
N ARG A 682 -20.09 3.12 3.76
CA ARG A 682 -19.53 2.89 5.11
C ARG A 682 -18.62 4.04 5.57
N LYS A 683 -17.96 4.69 4.63
CA LYS A 683 -17.03 5.78 4.95
C LYS A 683 -17.28 7.00 4.08
N LEU A 684 -17.48 8.14 4.73
CA LEU A 684 -17.60 9.44 4.10
C LEU A 684 -16.50 10.37 4.65
N VAL A 685 -15.66 10.87 3.77
CA VAL A 685 -14.60 11.84 4.12
C VAL A 685 -14.78 13.09 3.28
N ILE A 686 -14.87 14.22 3.93
CA ILE A 686 -14.94 15.56 3.30
C ILE A 686 -13.78 16.37 3.87
N ARG A 687 -12.86 16.80 3.02
CA ARG A 687 -11.69 17.55 3.47
C ARG A 687 -11.33 18.68 2.51
N ALA A 688 -10.90 19.81 3.07
CA ALA A 688 -10.46 20.99 2.33
C ALA A 688 -11.53 21.48 1.32
N CYS A 689 -12.78 21.66 1.82
CA CYS A 689 -13.92 22.18 1.05
C CYS A 689 -14.41 23.51 1.68
N PRO A 690 -13.68 24.62 1.51
CA PRO A 690 -13.91 25.87 2.27
C PRO A 690 -15.26 26.51 2.01
N LYS A 691 -15.89 26.29 0.84
CA LYS A 691 -17.20 26.85 0.50
C LYS A 691 -18.39 25.97 0.84
N LEU A 692 -18.17 24.77 1.33
CA LEU A 692 -19.26 23.87 1.71
C LEU A 692 -20.02 24.46 2.90
N ALA A 693 -21.28 24.86 2.67
CA ALA A 693 -22.06 25.58 3.68
C ALA A 693 -22.84 24.64 4.62
N SER A 694 -23.32 23.49 4.13
CA SER A 694 -24.14 22.56 4.90
C SER A 694 -24.00 21.13 4.43
N LEU A 695 -24.36 20.19 5.29
CA LEU A 695 -24.52 18.77 4.93
C LEU A 695 -25.99 18.51 4.53
N PRO A 696 -26.25 17.59 3.56
CA PRO A 696 -27.62 17.21 3.22
C PRO A 696 -28.26 16.41 4.38
N GLN A 697 -29.54 16.65 4.61
CA GLN A 697 -30.30 15.95 5.67
C GLN A 697 -30.27 14.42 5.55
N GLY A 698 -30.10 13.89 4.35
CA GLY A 698 -30.00 12.46 4.07
C GLY A 698 -28.81 11.74 4.72
N ILE A 699 -27.81 12.45 5.26
CA ILE A 699 -26.65 11.82 5.92
C ILE A 699 -27.06 11.00 7.13
N LYS A 700 -28.00 11.49 7.93
CA LYS A 700 -28.55 10.78 9.10
C LYS A 700 -29.23 9.45 8.77
N ASN A 701 -29.60 9.24 7.49
CA ASN A 701 -30.30 8.06 6.98
C ASN A 701 -29.35 7.06 6.28
N LEU A 702 -28.02 7.25 6.36
CA LEU A 702 -27.04 6.31 5.82
C LEU A 702 -26.88 5.10 6.75
N GLU A 703 -27.65 4.04 6.52
CA GLU A 703 -27.73 2.87 7.41
C GLU A 703 -26.41 2.09 7.57
N ALA A 704 -25.56 2.09 6.55
CA ALA A 704 -24.30 1.37 6.54
C ALA A 704 -23.09 2.22 6.99
N LEU A 705 -23.28 3.51 7.31
CA LEU A 705 -22.19 4.42 7.62
C LEU A 705 -21.51 4.03 8.95
N GLU A 706 -20.21 3.76 8.87
CA GLU A 706 -19.34 3.40 9.99
C GLU A 706 -18.40 4.55 10.39
N ASP A 707 -17.90 5.34 9.40
CA ASP A 707 -16.95 6.42 9.60
C ASP A 707 -17.41 7.72 8.91
N LEU A 708 -17.44 8.81 9.64
CA LEU A 708 -17.72 10.16 9.13
C LEU A 708 -16.59 11.11 9.49
N TRP A 709 -15.85 11.65 8.48
CA TRP A 709 -14.78 12.59 8.70
C TRP A 709 -15.01 13.87 7.93
N ILE A 710 -14.92 14.99 8.63
CA ILE A 710 -15.04 16.32 8.06
C ILE A 710 -13.88 17.15 8.60
N GLU A 711 -13.02 17.60 7.70
CA GLU A 711 -11.81 18.33 8.04
C GLU A 711 -11.66 19.56 7.14
N ASP A 712 -11.19 20.68 7.68
CA ASP A 712 -10.82 21.89 6.93
C ASP A 712 -11.97 22.39 6.00
N CYS A 713 -13.15 22.64 6.60
CA CYS A 713 -14.33 23.14 5.91
C CYS A 713 -14.78 24.44 6.58
N GLU A 714 -14.19 25.56 6.16
CA GLU A 714 -14.29 26.86 6.82
C GLU A 714 -15.73 27.41 6.93
N SER A 715 -16.58 27.19 5.92
CA SER A 715 -17.94 27.72 5.87
C SER A 715 -19.02 26.77 6.40
N LEU A 716 -18.62 25.56 6.83
CA LEU A 716 -19.59 24.52 7.18
C LEU A 716 -20.30 24.81 8.49
N ARG A 717 -21.62 24.90 8.40
CA ARG A 717 -22.52 25.02 9.54
C ARG A 717 -23.32 23.74 9.71
N LEU A 718 -23.41 23.28 10.94
CA LEU A 718 -24.24 22.12 11.30
C LEU A 718 -25.41 22.67 12.14
N PRO A 719 -26.61 22.84 11.56
CA PRO A 719 -27.75 23.40 12.28
C PRO A 719 -28.21 22.44 13.38
N GLU A 720 -28.67 23.00 14.50
CA GLU A 720 -29.41 22.27 15.51
C GLU A 720 -30.82 22.00 14.95
N GLU A 721 -31.04 20.79 14.40
CA GLU A 721 -32.38 20.42 13.94
C GLU A 721 -33.25 20.00 15.11
N GLU A 722 -34.46 20.58 15.17
CA GLU A 722 -35.51 20.26 16.15
C GLU A 722 -36.27 18.94 15.84
N SER A 723 -35.76 18.04 15.01
CA SER A 723 -36.47 16.81 14.67
C SER A 723 -36.40 15.74 15.79
N ASN A 724 -37.53 15.50 16.43
CA ASN A 724 -37.73 14.67 17.60
C ASN A 724 -37.71 13.14 17.41
N GLU A 725 -37.07 12.59 16.39
CA GLU A 725 -36.98 11.12 16.30
C GLU A 725 -35.55 10.64 15.99
N PRO A 726 -34.89 10.01 16.98
CA PRO A 726 -33.69 9.24 16.71
C PRO A 726 -34.10 7.92 16.03
N ARG A 727 -34.12 7.87 14.70
CA ARG A 727 -34.23 6.60 13.97
C ARG A 727 -32.84 5.95 13.91
N SER A 728 -32.53 5.13 14.91
CA SER A 728 -31.26 4.43 15.01
C SER A 728 -31.31 3.05 14.38
N THR A 729 -31.04 2.95 13.09
CA THR A 729 -30.68 1.66 12.45
C THR A 729 -29.24 1.68 11.94
N SER A 730 -28.53 2.78 12.05
CA SER A 730 -27.21 2.98 11.49
C SER A 730 -26.09 2.62 12.46
N ARG A 731 -24.89 2.35 11.91
CA ARG A 731 -23.77 1.68 12.58
C ARG A 731 -22.56 2.60 12.75
N LEU A 732 -22.78 3.91 12.90
CA LEU A 732 -21.66 4.87 13.02
C LEU A 732 -20.81 4.50 14.24
N GLN A 733 -19.52 4.23 13.99
CA GLN A 733 -18.54 3.84 15.00
C GLN A 733 -17.54 4.96 15.26
N SER A 734 -17.29 5.81 14.27
CA SER A 734 -16.29 6.87 14.39
C SER A 734 -16.73 8.14 13.68
N PHE A 735 -16.54 9.28 14.34
CA PHE A 735 -16.56 10.54 13.63
C PHE A 735 -15.36 11.42 14.01
N ARG A 736 -14.92 12.22 13.02
CA ARG A 736 -13.84 13.18 13.18
C ARG A 736 -14.26 14.52 12.60
N PHE A 737 -14.23 15.56 13.44
CA PHE A 737 -14.45 16.95 13.06
C PHE A 737 -13.19 17.75 13.40
N LYS A 738 -12.54 18.28 12.36
CA LYS A 738 -11.28 18.99 12.52
C LYS A 738 -11.26 20.26 11.67
N GLU A 739 -10.76 21.34 12.26
CA GLU A 739 -10.63 22.64 11.54
C GLU A 739 -11.97 23.13 10.98
N LEU A 740 -13.01 23.19 11.86
CA LEU A 740 -14.35 23.62 11.53
C LEU A 740 -14.75 24.85 12.34
N PRO A 741 -14.38 26.07 11.90
CA PRO A 741 -14.54 27.27 12.69
C PRO A 741 -16.00 27.71 12.90
N GLU A 742 -16.93 27.37 12.00
CA GLU A 742 -18.33 27.79 12.07
C GLU A 742 -19.22 26.83 12.91
N ILE A 743 -18.66 25.72 13.45
CA ILE A 743 -19.42 24.81 14.29
C ILE A 743 -19.52 25.38 15.71
N VAL A 744 -20.76 25.55 16.20
CA VAL A 744 -21.08 26.06 17.54
C VAL A 744 -21.48 24.92 18.49
N SER A 745 -22.18 23.93 17.99
CA SER A 745 -22.63 22.72 18.70
C SER A 745 -22.55 21.50 17.79
N LEU A 746 -22.53 20.30 18.37
CA LEU A 746 -22.64 19.05 17.59
C LEU A 746 -24.12 18.78 17.24
N PRO A 747 -24.39 18.24 16.03
CA PRO A 747 -25.76 17.96 15.61
C PRO A 747 -26.44 16.91 16.50
N ARG A 748 -27.71 17.14 16.87
CA ARG A 748 -28.47 16.21 17.74
C ARG A 748 -28.66 14.81 17.15
N TRP A 749 -28.69 14.68 15.81
CA TRP A 749 -28.84 13.37 15.19
C TRP A 749 -27.68 12.40 15.51
N LEU A 750 -26.51 12.89 15.97
CA LEU A 750 -25.40 12.04 16.46
C LEU A 750 -25.76 11.27 17.74
N GLU A 751 -26.71 11.74 18.53
CA GLU A 751 -27.22 11.06 19.73
C GLU A 751 -27.73 9.65 19.41
N GLY A 752 -28.39 9.48 18.25
CA GLY A 752 -28.86 8.17 17.81
C GLY A 752 -27.78 7.10 17.67
N PHE A 753 -26.50 7.47 17.68
CA PHE A 753 -25.34 6.56 17.57
C PHE A 753 -24.58 6.38 18.87
N ALA A 754 -24.99 6.99 19.97
CA ALA A 754 -24.26 6.94 21.24
C ALA A 754 -23.87 5.53 21.68
N SER A 755 -24.72 4.52 21.43
CA SER A 755 -24.44 3.11 21.76
C SER A 755 -23.41 2.43 20.84
N THR A 756 -23.14 2.95 19.64
CA THR A 756 -22.25 2.33 18.63
C THR A 756 -20.94 3.07 18.45
N LEU A 757 -20.84 4.34 18.89
CA LEU A 757 -19.66 5.17 18.78
C LEU A 757 -18.50 4.59 19.61
N GLN A 758 -17.36 4.36 18.93
CA GLN A 758 -16.12 3.86 19.52
C GLN A 758 -15.02 4.92 19.53
N SER A 759 -15.02 5.87 18.58
CA SER A 759 -14.01 6.92 18.48
C SER A 759 -14.64 8.26 18.12
N ILE A 760 -14.31 9.27 18.89
CA ILE A 760 -14.73 10.67 18.69
C ILE A 760 -13.47 11.53 18.68
N THR A 761 -13.24 12.25 17.59
CA THR A 761 -12.13 13.22 17.50
C THR A 761 -12.68 14.58 17.11
N ILE A 762 -12.45 15.58 17.94
CA ILE A 762 -12.82 16.98 17.69
C ILE A 762 -11.58 17.84 17.91
N SER A 763 -11.11 18.49 16.87
CA SER A 763 -9.90 19.31 17.01
C SER A 763 -9.97 20.59 16.19
N VAL A 764 -9.40 21.65 16.73
CA VAL A 764 -9.34 22.98 16.09
C VAL A 764 -10.75 23.48 15.67
N CYS A 765 -11.72 23.40 16.61
CA CYS A 765 -13.07 23.93 16.43
C CYS A 765 -13.28 25.12 17.41
N PRO A 766 -12.81 26.33 17.08
CA PRO A 766 -12.68 27.43 18.03
C PRO A 766 -14.01 27.99 18.52
N ASN A 767 -15.11 27.78 17.78
CA ASN A 767 -16.43 28.28 18.14
C ASN A 767 -17.34 27.24 18.81
N LEU A 768 -16.87 26.00 18.97
CA LEU A 768 -17.61 24.98 19.69
C LEU A 768 -17.72 25.35 21.18
N ARG A 769 -18.95 25.53 21.69
CA ARG A 769 -19.24 26.03 23.02
C ARG A 769 -19.60 24.96 24.04
N VAL A 770 -20.35 23.96 23.59
CA VAL A 770 -20.94 22.95 24.49
C VAL A 770 -20.71 21.55 23.91
N LEU A 771 -20.28 20.64 24.77
CA LEU A 771 -20.30 19.22 24.46
C LEU A 771 -21.74 18.69 24.67
N PRO A 772 -22.20 17.76 23.84
CA PRO A 772 -23.57 17.27 23.93
C PRO A 772 -23.82 16.46 25.21
N GLU A 773 -25.01 16.62 25.77
CA GLU A 773 -25.46 15.93 27.00
C GLU A 773 -25.51 14.40 26.84
N TRP A 774 -25.59 13.89 25.60
CA TRP A 774 -25.60 12.46 25.31
C TRP A 774 -24.20 11.81 25.32
N LEU A 775 -23.11 12.59 25.36
CA LEU A 775 -21.73 12.06 25.31
C LEU A 775 -21.43 11.06 26.44
N PRO A 776 -21.86 11.26 27.70
CA PRO A 776 -21.72 10.27 28.76
C PRO A 776 -22.44 8.96 28.50
N ASN A 777 -23.45 8.94 27.61
CA ASN A 777 -24.23 7.74 27.27
C ASN A 777 -23.54 6.84 26.23
N CYS A 778 -22.36 7.19 25.76
CA CYS A 778 -21.58 6.43 24.77
C CYS A 778 -20.94 5.20 25.41
N SER A 779 -21.70 4.12 25.56
CA SER A 779 -21.26 2.88 26.23
C SER A 779 -20.12 2.12 25.51
N SER A 780 -19.96 2.32 24.20
CA SER A 780 -18.94 1.66 23.35
C SER A 780 -17.69 2.51 23.12
N LEU A 781 -17.61 3.72 23.68
CA LEU A 781 -16.55 4.69 23.42
C LEU A 781 -15.21 4.21 23.98
N ARG A 782 -14.20 4.17 23.11
CA ARG A 782 -12.83 3.78 23.45
C ARG A 782 -11.85 4.94 23.37
N THR A 783 -12.10 5.87 22.44
CA THR A 783 -11.23 7.00 22.17
C THR A 783 -12.03 8.28 22.12
N LEU A 784 -11.66 9.24 22.96
CA LEU A 784 -12.21 10.61 22.94
C LEU A 784 -11.02 11.58 22.88
N GLU A 785 -10.88 12.28 21.77
CA GLU A 785 -9.85 13.30 21.57
C GLU A 785 -10.52 14.64 21.35
N ILE A 786 -10.25 15.60 22.22
CA ILE A 786 -10.74 16.99 22.09
C ILE A 786 -9.53 17.91 22.24
N GLU A 787 -9.15 18.58 21.17
CA GLU A 787 -7.95 19.39 21.12
C GLU A 787 -8.23 20.77 20.51
N TYR A 788 -7.64 21.83 21.07
CA TYR A 788 -7.71 23.20 20.52
C TYR A 788 -9.14 23.74 20.29
N CYS A 789 -10.08 23.42 21.19
CA CYS A 789 -11.46 23.90 21.18
C CYS A 789 -11.67 24.91 22.35
N TRP A 790 -11.21 26.14 22.15
CA TRP A 790 -11.02 27.14 23.22
C TRP A 790 -12.30 27.63 23.90
N LYS A 791 -13.48 27.49 23.29
CA LYS A 791 -14.76 27.97 23.83
C LYS A 791 -15.59 26.91 24.52
N ILE A 792 -15.10 25.70 24.65
CA ILE A 792 -15.79 24.66 25.41
C ILE A 792 -15.67 25.09 26.88
N CYS A 793 -16.79 25.50 27.47
CA CYS A 793 -16.87 25.71 28.92
C CYS A 793 -16.88 24.35 29.62
N SER A 794 -15.98 24.19 30.60
CA SER A 794 -15.89 23.05 31.50
C SER A 794 -17.14 22.91 32.35
#